data_e4b779ac3964692e31b48437167ce491
#
_entry.id   e4b779ac3964692e31b48437167ce491
#
_cell.length_a   1.000
_cell.length_b   1.000
_cell.length_c   1.000
_cell.angle_alpha   90.00
_cell.angle_beta   90.00
_cell.angle_gamma   90.00
#
_symmetry.space_group_name_H-M   'P 1'
#
loop_
_entity.id
_entity.type
_entity.pdbx_description
1 polymer ?
#
loop_
_entity_poly.entity_id
_entity_poly.type
_entity_poly.pdbx_seq_one_letter_code
_entity_poly.pdbx_strand_id
1 'polypeptide(L)'
;MHAAAIPPRASCRLFRCPQGHRMHYALNLRTFFYSHYFYLGLRFAAGLVGVTLISLQFTDLHTAMTVCIGALCTALMDMPSPLRHKFNEMSASVLLCSFVTLLISLCAPLHWLLMTMLVLISFFACMMVVYGKKSMPLQLATLFIMTMSMEHSMTATQSFIHTAWFTSGAVAYLAYAMGVSWILRHRIKQQVLAEALFELAHYIDIKADFYDTRFNLNEQFNKLVRQQSVLADRQQASRDLILRAHLNAKDAIVVQTHVCMLDLYELVLSTHTDYAQLRLHLSDSPVMKTLHDLAWKCARDIESVAYDVTRKKASYPEITYGPELDAIEAELAALQARIAAGKPEQEALAVLRAQRNKIRAIIKMIGELHQASQKAYATTPFWVDADMGPFLSQQKYELRMILSHLRLDSPIFRFSLRVAMAISVGLAVAALLPYAAHSYWIVLTIVIILKPSFSMTKQRRTDRIIGTIIGCVITAVVLHLINSMAVILAMLVLATVATPTFIYLRYRYAAVAVSIMILLQMHLIAPGNNDLIMERLVDTFIGAAVATAFSFVLANWEYQSVPRLVRGVLEVNLRYMQASFDLLQGKGKDDFAYRIERKRLMDSLAALSSALVRMLDEPASKRRAVEDINLFIVQNYLLVAHVAALRAILRRHVVELPTEPVNAMLGISHEQVVRTLSQALDPQAAYIQAQPALEAAPSADAVPWSGWPLVQRRIRLLQADAVKIIGYSQAVLRNIA
;
A
#
# COMPACT_ATOMS: atom_id res chain seq x y z
N MET A 1 -55.47 -5.62 11.40
CA MET A 1 -54.35 -4.94 12.09
C MET A 1 -53.27 -4.62 11.02
N HIS A 2 -53.17 -3.37 10.69
CA HIS A 2 -52.33 -2.83 9.59
C HIS A 2 -50.84 -2.90 9.94
N ALA A 3 -50.08 -3.62 9.12
CA ALA A 3 -48.61 -3.47 9.08
C ALA A 3 -48.27 -2.26 8.22
N ALA A 4 -47.74 -1.23 8.88
CA ALA A 4 -47.29 -0.01 8.21
C ALA A 4 -46.08 -0.30 7.31
N ALA A 5 -46.23 -0.10 6.00
CA ALA A 5 -45.18 -0.13 5.02
C ALA A 5 -44.21 1.03 5.24
N ILE A 6 -42.94 0.69 5.47
CA ILE A 6 -41.85 1.66 5.52
C ILE A 6 -41.63 2.17 4.09
N PRO A 7 -41.64 3.50 3.84
CA PRO A 7 -41.45 4.02 2.49
C PRO A 7 -40.02 3.74 1.98
N PRO A 8 -39.82 3.51 0.66
CA PRO A 8 -38.50 3.32 0.08
C PRO A 8 -37.69 4.60 0.25
N ARG A 9 -36.51 4.49 0.83
CA ARG A 9 -35.57 5.58 1.01
C ARG A 9 -35.26 6.23 -0.34
N ALA A 10 -35.57 7.51 -0.41
CA ALA A 10 -35.39 8.38 -1.55
C ALA A 10 -34.01 8.17 -2.19
N SER A 11 -34.01 7.98 -3.49
CA SER A 11 -32.85 7.94 -4.38
C SER A 11 -31.88 9.08 -4.08
N CYS A 12 -30.68 8.73 -3.67
CA CYS A 12 -29.57 9.65 -3.42
C CYS A 12 -29.09 10.27 -4.75
N ARG A 13 -29.87 11.20 -5.32
CA ARG A 13 -29.49 12.08 -6.46
C ARG A 13 -28.86 13.37 -5.95
N LEU A 14 -27.89 13.34 -5.06
CA LEU A 14 -27.19 14.55 -4.67
C LEU A 14 -25.74 14.18 -4.35
N PHE A 15 -24.87 14.74 -5.15
CA PHE A 15 -23.41 14.79 -5.20
C PHE A 15 -22.77 14.01 -6.38
N ARG A 16 -23.04 14.48 -7.61
CA ARG A 16 -22.02 14.47 -8.65
C ARG A 16 -20.97 15.49 -8.23
N CYS A 17 -19.94 15.05 -7.52
CA CYS A 17 -18.73 15.85 -7.41
C CYS A 17 -18.12 16.02 -8.81
N PRO A 18 -17.74 17.25 -9.21
CA PRO A 18 -16.98 17.46 -10.44
C PRO A 18 -15.68 16.67 -10.36
N GLN A 19 -15.21 16.19 -11.51
CA GLN A 19 -14.03 15.38 -11.76
C GLN A 19 -12.78 15.94 -11.06
N GLY A 20 -12.61 15.61 -9.79
CA GLY A 20 -11.44 15.90 -8.97
C GLY A 20 -11.16 14.66 -8.13
N HIS A 21 -9.91 14.33 -7.96
CA HIS A 21 -9.39 13.21 -7.18
C HIS A 21 -10.37 12.71 -6.11
N ARG A 22 -10.96 11.52 -6.30
CA ARG A 22 -11.84 10.94 -5.28
C ARG A 22 -11.09 10.88 -3.97
N MET A 23 -11.70 11.40 -2.92
CA MET A 23 -11.16 11.32 -1.57
C MET A 23 -11.06 9.85 -1.17
N HIS A 24 -9.95 9.49 -0.55
CA HIS A 24 -9.76 8.17 0.04
C HIS A 24 -10.99 7.83 0.92
N TYR A 25 -11.52 6.59 0.83
CA TYR A 25 -12.72 6.18 1.55
C TYR A 25 -12.71 6.58 3.04
N ALA A 26 -11.55 6.51 3.69
CA ALA A 26 -11.37 6.87 5.10
C ALA A 26 -11.46 8.38 5.37
N LEU A 27 -11.51 9.24 4.36
CA LEU A 27 -11.77 10.69 4.51
C LEU A 27 -13.25 11.03 4.27
N ASN A 28 -14.08 10.08 3.86
CA ASN A 28 -15.52 10.26 3.79
C ASN A 28 -16.11 10.21 5.19
N LEU A 29 -16.88 11.21 5.61
CA LEU A 29 -17.48 11.30 6.95
C LEU A 29 -18.26 10.04 7.36
N ARG A 30 -18.92 9.36 6.42
CA ARG A 30 -19.69 8.13 6.70
C ARG A 30 -18.81 6.93 7.07
N THR A 31 -17.60 6.85 6.51
CA THR A 31 -16.68 5.72 6.70
C THR A 31 -15.56 6.05 7.68
N PHE A 32 -15.25 7.33 7.90
CA PHE A 32 -14.15 7.80 8.75
C PHE A 32 -14.20 7.20 10.15
N PHE A 33 -15.35 7.31 10.84
CA PHE A 33 -15.52 6.82 12.22
C PHE A 33 -15.48 5.29 12.34
N TYR A 34 -15.65 4.56 11.23
CA TYR A 34 -15.54 3.10 11.19
C TYR A 34 -14.20 2.65 10.63
N SER A 35 -13.37 3.57 10.13
CA SER A 35 -12.08 3.25 9.52
C SER A 35 -11.09 2.72 10.56
N HIS A 36 -10.22 1.83 10.11
CA HIS A 36 -9.10 1.34 10.90
C HIS A 36 -8.25 2.49 11.48
N TYR A 37 -8.07 3.57 10.74
CA TYR A 37 -7.24 4.72 11.11
C TYR A 37 -7.80 5.48 12.30
N PHE A 38 -9.12 5.73 12.34
CA PHE A 38 -9.76 6.38 13.48
C PHE A 38 -9.65 5.54 14.75
N TYR A 39 -9.90 4.22 14.65
CA TYR A 39 -9.73 3.32 15.79
C TYR A 39 -8.29 3.22 16.27
N LEU A 40 -7.31 3.29 15.35
CA LEU A 40 -5.90 3.35 15.70
C LEU A 40 -5.61 4.62 16.52
N GLY A 41 -6.10 5.78 16.06
CA GLY A 41 -5.96 7.05 16.77
C GLY A 41 -6.59 7.05 18.14
N LEU A 42 -7.81 6.54 18.25
CA LEU A 42 -8.53 6.44 19.53
C LEU A 42 -7.80 5.52 20.52
N ARG A 43 -7.33 4.35 20.06
CA ARG A 43 -6.57 3.41 20.87
C ARG A 43 -5.24 4.00 21.35
N PHE A 44 -4.52 4.66 20.44
CA PHE A 44 -3.28 5.34 20.74
C PHE A 44 -3.48 6.42 21.82
N ALA A 45 -4.46 7.30 21.63
CA ALA A 45 -4.74 8.37 22.59
C ALA A 45 -5.22 7.82 23.93
N ALA A 46 -6.11 6.83 23.94
CA ALA A 46 -6.60 6.22 25.17
C ALA A 46 -5.46 5.57 25.99
N GLY A 47 -4.53 4.88 25.32
CA GLY A 47 -3.35 4.31 25.98
C GLY A 47 -2.40 5.37 26.52
N LEU A 48 -2.08 6.38 25.71
CA LEU A 48 -1.16 7.46 26.10
C LEU A 48 -1.73 8.28 27.26
N VAL A 49 -2.96 8.76 27.11
CA VAL A 49 -3.64 9.55 28.16
C VAL A 49 -3.86 8.70 29.43
N GLY A 50 -4.29 7.43 29.26
CA GLY A 50 -4.51 6.53 30.39
C GLY A 50 -3.23 6.28 31.20
N VAL A 51 -2.12 5.96 30.54
CA VAL A 51 -0.82 5.78 31.23
C VAL A 51 -0.36 7.06 31.91
N THR A 52 -0.54 8.22 31.25
CA THR A 52 -0.17 9.52 31.85
C THR A 52 -1.04 9.86 33.07
N LEU A 53 -2.37 9.70 33.00
CA LEU A 53 -3.27 9.97 34.12
C LEU A 53 -3.01 9.03 35.30
N ILE A 54 -2.75 7.75 35.06
CA ILE A 54 -2.37 6.80 36.11
C ILE A 54 -1.05 7.24 36.75
N SER A 55 -0.06 7.63 35.97
CA SER A 55 1.24 8.10 36.49
C SER A 55 1.07 9.34 37.36
N LEU A 56 0.22 10.31 36.97
CA LEU A 56 -0.05 11.51 37.75
C LEU A 56 -0.70 11.27 39.13
N GLN A 57 -1.27 10.07 39.39
CA GLN A 57 -1.78 9.73 40.71
C GLN A 57 -0.66 9.38 41.71
N PHE A 58 0.51 8.97 41.22
CA PHE A 58 1.62 8.45 42.04
C PHE A 58 2.89 9.30 41.96
N THR A 59 2.98 10.21 40.97
CA THR A 59 4.18 10.98 40.70
C THR A 59 3.84 12.43 40.35
N ASP A 60 4.88 13.29 40.40
CA ASP A 60 4.80 14.67 39.95
C ASP A 60 4.66 14.79 38.42
N LEU A 61 4.27 15.97 37.95
CA LEU A 61 4.01 16.25 36.52
C LEU A 61 5.25 15.95 35.66
N HIS A 62 6.46 16.29 36.12
CA HIS A 62 7.69 16.10 35.35
C HIS A 62 7.99 14.60 35.14
N THR A 63 7.85 13.79 36.19
CA THR A 63 8.00 12.33 36.11
C THR A 63 6.92 11.70 35.25
N ALA A 64 5.65 12.15 35.36
CA ALA A 64 4.54 11.67 34.54
C ALA A 64 4.78 11.97 33.06
N MET A 65 5.40 13.09 32.72
CA MET A 65 5.80 13.41 31.34
C MET A 65 6.87 12.46 30.81
N THR A 66 7.85 12.10 31.63
CA THR A 66 8.87 11.10 31.25
C THR A 66 8.23 9.75 30.95
N VAL A 67 7.29 9.31 31.80
CA VAL A 67 6.48 8.10 31.58
C VAL A 67 5.67 8.19 30.29
N CYS A 68 5.06 9.35 30.03
CA CYS A 68 4.30 9.61 28.80
C CYS A 68 5.17 9.50 27.53
N ILE A 69 6.40 10.03 27.55
CA ILE A 69 7.35 9.95 26.44
C ILE A 69 7.75 8.49 26.18
N GLY A 70 7.98 7.69 27.23
CA GLY A 70 8.22 6.26 27.12
C GLY A 70 7.06 5.51 26.49
N ALA A 71 5.83 5.79 26.94
CA ALA A 71 4.61 5.26 26.34
C ALA A 71 4.47 5.67 24.87
N LEU A 72 4.75 6.93 24.52
CA LEU A 72 4.70 7.45 23.16
C LEU A 72 5.67 6.73 22.21
N CYS A 73 6.91 6.49 22.63
CA CYS A 73 7.90 5.76 21.82
C CYS A 73 7.44 4.34 21.50
N THR A 74 6.85 3.65 22.45
CA THR A 74 6.29 2.30 22.24
C THR A 74 5.01 2.36 21.40
N ALA A 75 4.19 3.39 21.58
CA ALA A 75 2.96 3.60 20.83
C ALA A 75 3.19 3.80 19.31
N LEU A 76 4.32 4.38 18.91
CA LEU A 76 4.70 4.51 17.49
C LEU A 76 4.82 3.15 16.79
N MET A 77 5.09 2.07 17.54
CA MET A 77 5.17 0.69 17.03
C MET A 77 3.80 -0.03 17.00
N ASP A 78 2.73 0.60 17.53
CA ASP A 78 1.42 -0.04 17.66
C ASP A 78 0.69 -0.16 16.30
N MET A 79 1.22 -1.02 15.43
CA MET A 79 0.64 -1.32 14.12
C MET A 79 -0.17 -2.64 14.15
N PRO A 80 -1.12 -2.84 13.20
CA PRO A 80 -1.81 -4.11 13.05
C PRO A 80 -0.81 -5.19 12.63
N SER A 81 -0.49 -6.09 13.55
CA SER A 81 0.32 -7.28 13.27
C SER A 81 -0.14 -8.43 14.17
N PRO A 82 0.19 -9.70 13.84
CA PRO A 82 -0.11 -10.84 14.69
C PRO A 82 0.50 -10.66 16.08
N LEU A 83 -0.21 -11.07 17.14
CA LEU A 83 0.17 -10.78 18.53
C LEU A 83 1.63 -11.09 18.87
N ARG A 84 2.16 -12.24 18.44
CA ARG A 84 3.55 -12.63 18.68
C ARG A 84 4.55 -11.67 18.02
N HIS A 85 4.30 -11.29 16.78
CA HIS A 85 5.16 -10.34 16.06
C HIS A 85 5.06 -8.94 16.66
N LYS A 86 3.85 -8.50 17.01
CA LYS A 86 3.59 -7.23 17.67
C LYS A 86 4.34 -7.13 19.00
N PHE A 87 4.28 -8.18 19.82
CA PHE A 87 5.03 -8.23 21.08
C PHE A 87 6.53 -8.05 20.84
N ASN A 88 7.12 -8.79 19.89
CA ASN A 88 8.53 -8.69 19.57
C ASN A 88 8.92 -7.30 19.05
N GLU A 89 8.11 -6.71 18.15
CA GLU A 89 8.36 -5.38 17.59
C GLU A 89 8.28 -4.28 18.67
N MET A 90 7.27 -4.34 19.54
CA MET A 90 7.11 -3.36 20.62
C MET A 90 8.14 -3.57 21.73
N SER A 91 8.49 -4.81 22.08
CA SER A 91 9.56 -5.09 23.05
C SER A 91 10.92 -4.62 22.55
N ALA A 92 11.21 -4.76 21.26
CA ALA A 92 12.41 -4.17 20.65
C ALA A 92 12.44 -2.64 20.80
N SER A 93 11.28 -1.96 20.68
CA SER A 93 11.17 -0.52 20.91
C SER A 93 11.45 -0.17 22.38
N VAL A 94 10.87 -0.91 23.33
CA VAL A 94 11.10 -0.70 24.77
C VAL A 94 12.59 -0.80 25.08
N LEU A 95 13.24 -1.89 24.66
CA LEU A 95 14.67 -2.12 24.94
C LEU A 95 15.58 -1.08 24.29
N LEU A 96 15.37 -0.83 22.99
CA LEU A 96 16.23 0.09 22.24
C LEU A 96 16.05 1.53 22.69
N CYS A 97 14.81 2.01 22.86
CA CYS A 97 14.57 3.38 23.28
C CYS A 97 15.05 3.61 24.73
N SER A 98 14.85 2.65 25.65
CA SER A 98 15.39 2.75 27.01
C SER A 98 16.93 2.78 27.04
N PHE A 99 17.57 1.94 26.20
CA PHE A 99 19.02 1.95 26.05
C PHE A 99 19.54 3.31 25.53
N VAL A 100 18.87 3.85 24.50
CA VAL A 100 19.26 5.16 23.95
C VAL A 100 19.04 6.29 24.94
N THR A 101 17.92 6.27 25.69
CA THR A 101 17.65 7.25 26.75
C THR A 101 18.75 7.23 27.79
N LEU A 102 19.13 6.04 28.30
CA LEU A 102 20.19 5.89 29.28
C LEU A 102 21.54 6.39 28.75
N LEU A 103 21.91 5.96 27.54
CA LEU A 103 23.16 6.31 26.90
C LEU A 103 23.31 7.84 26.74
N ILE A 104 22.26 8.49 26.22
CA ILE A 104 22.29 9.95 26.01
C ILE A 104 22.32 10.70 27.35
N SER A 105 21.48 10.30 28.30
CA SER A 105 21.45 10.95 29.63
C SER A 105 22.77 10.83 30.36
N LEU A 106 23.50 9.72 30.23
CA LEU A 106 24.83 9.54 30.79
C LEU A 106 25.90 10.38 30.06
N CYS A 107 25.75 10.58 28.75
CA CYS A 107 26.68 11.38 27.96
C CYS A 107 26.39 12.89 28.03
N ALA A 108 25.21 13.31 28.48
CA ALA A 108 24.75 14.69 28.49
C ALA A 108 25.69 15.67 29.24
N PRO A 109 26.35 15.30 30.37
CA PRO A 109 27.31 16.18 31.04
C PRO A 109 28.55 16.52 30.21
N LEU A 110 28.94 15.65 29.28
CA LEU A 110 30.12 15.80 28.41
C LEU A 110 29.70 16.18 27.01
N HIS A 111 29.61 17.48 26.71
CA HIS A 111 29.06 18.02 25.48
C HIS A 111 29.67 17.40 24.21
N TRP A 112 30.97 17.23 24.11
CA TRP A 112 31.61 16.61 22.93
C TRP A 112 31.23 15.13 22.79
N LEU A 113 31.07 14.39 23.89
CA LEU A 113 30.65 12.99 23.90
C LEU A 113 29.18 12.88 23.48
N LEU A 114 28.34 13.78 24.01
CA LEU A 114 26.91 13.86 23.60
C LEU A 114 26.78 14.07 22.09
N MET A 115 27.47 15.06 21.52
CA MET A 115 27.45 15.34 20.11
C MET A 115 27.88 14.14 19.28
N THR A 116 28.95 13.47 19.67
CA THR A 116 29.45 12.27 18.99
C THR A 116 28.40 11.12 19.05
N MET A 117 27.80 10.90 20.22
CA MET A 117 26.79 9.84 20.41
C MET A 117 25.53 10.12 19.64
N LEU A 118 25.06 11.37 19.54
CA LEU A 118 23.90 11.74 18.75
C LEU A 118 24.12 11.37 17.27
N VAL A 119 25.29 11.65 16.73
CA VAL A 119 25.64 11.32 15.33
C VAL A 119 25.71 9.80 15.13
N LEU A 120 26.35 9.07 16.04
CA LEU A 120 26.46 7.60 15.95
C LEU A 120 25.09 6.91 16.06
N ILE A 121 24.30 7.29 17.08
CA ILE A 121 22.96 6.73 17.27
C ILE A 121 22.09 7.01 16.04
N SER A 122 22.16 8.22 15.48
CA SER A 122 21.39 8.57 14.28
C SER A 122 21.77 7.71 13.06
N PHE A 123 23.07 7.45 12.89
CA PHE A 123 23.57 6.57 11.85
C PHE A 123 23.04 5.14 12.01
N PHE A 124 23.21 4.54 13.19
CA PHE A 124 22.76 3.16 13.43
C PHE A 124 21.25 3.01 13.42
N ALA A 125 20.49 3.98 13.95
CA ALA A 125 19.04 3.99 13.87
C ALA A 125 18.56 4.00 12.41
N CYS A 126 19.22 4.79 11.54
CA CYS A 126 18.91 4.80 10.10
C CYS A 126 19.32 3.50 9.41
N MET A 127 20.37 2.81 9.82
CA MET A 127 20.74 1.49 9.29
C MET A 127 19.69 0.42 9.56
N MET A 128 18.82 0.57 10.57
CA MET A 128 17.73 -0.38 10.85
C MET A 128 16.70 -0.45 9.71
N VAL A 129 16.66 0.52 8.79
CA VAL A 129 15.82 0.47 7.57
C VAL A 129 16.17 -0.72 6.68
N VAL A 130 17.32 -1.36 6.84
CA VAL A 130 17.69 -2.63 6.19
C VAL A 130 16.61 -3.71 6.37
N TYR A 131 15.95 -3.72 7.52
CA TYR A 131 14.88 -4.67 7.83
C TYR A 131 13.53 -4.34 7.18
N GLY A 132 13.47 -3.32 6.32
CA GLY A 132 12.31 -3.00 5.48
C GLY A 132 11.32 -2.01 6.11
N LYS A 133 10.13 -1.90 5.49
CA LYS A 133 9.12 -0.87 5.85
C LYS A 133 8.67 -0.94 7.32
N LYS A 134 8.66 -2.12 7.93
CA LYS A 134 8.19 -2.32 9.33
C LYS A 134 9.17 -1.81 10.39
N SER A 135 10.45 -1.64 10.04
CA SER A 135 11.45 -1.06 10.96
C SER A 135 11.47 0.47 10.96
N MET A 136 10.82 1.12 10.00
CA MET A 136 10.78 2.60 9.95
C MET A 136 10.15 3.26 11.19
N PRO A 137 9.08 2.73 11.81
CA PRO A 137 8.58 3.28 13.06
C PRO A 137 9.57 3.15 14.20
N LEU A 138 10.32 2.05 14.29
CA LEU A 138 11.37 1.85 15.30
C LEU A 138 12.52 2.84 15.12
N GLN A 139 12.98 3.04 13.88
CA GLN A 139 13.93 4.09 13.52
C GLN A 139 13.43 5.47 14.00
N LEU A 140 12.17 5.80 13.71
CA LEU A 140 11.58 7.08 14.09
C LEU A 140 11.50 7.24 15.60
N ALA A 141 11.07 6.20 16.34
CA ALA A 141 11.00 6.23 17.81
C ALA A 141 12.38 6.42 18.42
N THR A 142 13.40 5.72 17.92
CA THR A 142 14.79 5.85 18.37
C THR A 142 15.34 7.26 18.15
N LEU A 143 15.14 7.82 16.95
CA LEU A 143 15.58 9.17 16.64
C LEU A 143 14.77 10.24 17.40
N PHE A 144 13.49 10.00 17.64
CA PHE A 144 12.65 10.87 18.45
C PHE A 144 13.13 10.95 19.90
N ILE A 145 13.36 9.79 20.55
CA ILE A 145 13.82 9.80 21.93
C ILE A 145 15.26 10.33 22.05
N MET A 146 16.10 10.05 21.05
CA MET A 146 17.43 10.64 20.95
C MET A 146 17.37 12.18 21.04
N THR A 147 16.44 12.80 20.28
CA THR A 147 16.29 14.26 20.29
C THR A 147 15.68 14.79 21.58
N MET A 148 14.76 14.07 22.21
CA MET A 148 14.10 14.49 23.45
C MET A 148 15.04 14.37 24.67
N SER A 149 15.92 13.37 24.68
CA SER A 149 16.83 13.12 25.83
C SER A 149 18.06 14.01 25.85
N MET A 150 18.34 14.81 24.79
CA MET A 150 19.53 15.65 24.73
C MET A 150 19.42 16.96 25.54
N GLU A 151 18.24 17.33 26.01
CA GLU A 151 17.95 18.64 26.60
C GLU A 151 18.40 18.78 28.06
N HIS A 152 18.45 17.69 28.80
CA HIS A 152 18.69 17.73 30.26
C HIS A 152 20.02 17.09 30.64
N SER A 153 20.90 17.87 31.23
CA SER A 153 22.10 17.35 31.90
C SER A 153 21.72 16.77 33.25
N MET A 154 21.95 15.49 33.46
CA MET A 154 21.60 14.73 34.65
C MET A 154 22.86 14.09 35.28
N THR A 155 22.85 13.90 36.58
CA THR A 155 23.85 13.03 37.23
C THR A 155 23.62 11.56 36.89
N ALA A 156 24.62 10.70 37.02
CA ALA A 156 24.48 9.28 36.69
C ALA A 156 23.28 8.62 37.41
N THR A 157 23.10 8.89 38.70
CA THR A 157 21.96 8.36 39.47
C THR A 157 20.62 8.86 38.91
N GLN A 158 20.51 10.14 38.59
CA GLN A 158 19.31 10.73 38.00
C GLN A 158 19.03 10.11 36.61
N SER A 159 20.08 9.85 35.82
CA SER A 159 19.94 9.20 34.51
C SER A 159 19.34 7.79 34.60
N PHE A 160 19.76 7.00 35.61
CA PHE A 160 19.16 5.68 35.84
C PHE A 160 17.69 5.78 36.29
N ILE A 161 17.38 6.71 37.23
CA ILE A 161 16.01 6.93 37.70
C ILE A 161 15.11 7.41 36.55
N HIS A 162 15.57 8.40 35.77
CA HIS A 162 14.87 8.91 34.60
C HIS A 162 14.57 7.80 33.57
N THR A 163 15.58 6.96 33.26
CA THR A 163 15.43 5.82 32.35
C THR A 163 14.49 4.78 32.92
N ALA A 164 14.47 4.54 34.22
CA ALA A 164 13.55 3.62 34.87
C ALA A 164 12.07 4.09 34.69
N TRP A 165 11.80 5.39 34.91
CA TRP A 165 10.46 5.97 34.67
C TRP A 165 10.09 5.94 33.22
N PHE A 166 10.98 6.26 32.29
CA PHE A 166 10.77 6.13 30.87
C PHE A 166 10.39 4.70 30.49
N THR A 167 11.17 3.71 30.98
CA THR A 167 10.93 2.29 30.69
C THR A 167 9.61 1.81 31.29
N SER A 168 9.24 2.29 32.50
CA SER A 168 7.93 1.93 33.09
C SER A 168 6.77 2.37 32.22
N GLY A 169 6.82 3.58 31.64
CA GLY A 169 5.82 4.07 30.69
C GLY A 169 5.77 3.25 29.40
N ALA A 170 6.93 2.90 28.88
CA ALA A 170 7.06 2.07 27.68
C ALA A 170 6.47 0.67 27.89
N VAL A 171 6.74 0.03 29.03
CA VAL A 171 6.19 -1.28 29.41
C VAL A 171 4.68 -1.20 29.70
N ALA A 172 4.23 -0.15 30.39
CA ALA A 172 2.81 0.06 30.67
C ALA A 172 2.00 0.16 29.35
N TYR A 173 2.51 0.92 28.37
CA TYR A 173 1.87 0.99 27.06
C TYR A 173 1.93 -0.34 26.32
N LEU A 174 3.04 -1.08 26.37
CA LEU A 174 3.16 -2.42 25.78
C LEU A 174 2.07 -3.34 26.35
N ALA A 175 1.91 -3.39 27.67
CA ALA A 175 0.89 -4.22 28.33
C ALA A 175 -0.51 -3.82 27.88
N TYR A 176 -0.82 -2.52 27.87
CA TYR A 176 -2.08 -1.97 27.37
C TYR A 176 -2.33 -2.38 25.90
N ALA A 177 -1.37 -2.15 25.01
CA ALA A 177 -1.51 -2.44 23.60
C ALA A 177 -1.69 -3.94 23.31
N MET A 178 -1.02 -4.81 24.07
CA MET A 178 -1.17 -6.26 23.97
C MET A 178 -2.55 -6.70 24.46
N GLY A 179 -3.04 -6.19 25.59
CA GLY A 179 -4.36 -6.47 26.12
C GLY A 179 -5.48 -6.06 25.15
N VAL A 180 -5.43 -4.82 24.66
CA VAL A 180 -6.41 -4.31 23.68
C VAL A 180 -6.33 -5.08 22.36
N SER A 181 -5.14 -5.42 21.88
CA SER A 181 -4.98 -6.21 20.63
C SER A 181 -5.51 -7.63 20.79
N TRP A 182 -5.37 -8.25 21.96
CA TRP A 182 -5.95 -9.56 22.25
C TRP A 182 -7.47 -9.53 22.26
N ILE A 183 -8.08 -8.51 22.91
CA ILE A 183 -9.53 -8.32 22.96
C ILE A 183 -10.10 -8.02 21.57
N LEU A 184 -9.45 -7.12 20.83
CA LEU A 184 -9.96 -6.63 19.54
C LEU A 184 -9.40 -7.41 18.32
N ARG A 185 -8.70 -8.53 18.51
CA ARG A 185 -8.00 -9.28 17.45
C ARG A 185 -8.87 -9.57 16.23
N HIS A 186 -10.12 -10.01 16.47
CA HIS A 186 -11.06 -10.31 15.38
C HIS A 186 -11.50 -9.04 14.63
N ARG A 187 -11.75 -7.94 15.35
CA ARG A 187 -12.12 -6.67 14.76
C ARG A 187 -11.00 -6.07 13.89
N ILE A 188 -9.76 -6.20 14.34
CA ILE A 188 -8.61 -5.73 13.57
C ILE A 188 -8.48 -6.50 12.24
N LYS A 189 -8.72 -7.83 12.25
CA LYS A 189 -8.74 -8.64 11.04
C LYS A 189 -9.82 -8.18 10.05
N GLN A 190 -11.03 -7.93 10.54
CA GLN A 190 -12.15 -7.43 9.74
C GLN A 190 -11.84 -6.05 9.13
N GLN A 191 -11.25 -5.14 9.90
CA GLN A 191 -10.90 -3.79 9.41
C GLN A 191 -9.83 -3.82 8.31
N VAL A 192 -8.79 -4.65 8.46
CA VAL A 192 -7.72 -4.78 7.45
C VAL A 192 -8.25 -5.48 6.18
N LEU A 193 -9.17 -6.46 6.32
CA LEU A 193 -9.84 -7.06 5.17
C LEU A 193 -10.71 -6.04 4.44
N ALA A 194 -11.50 -5.26 5.17
CA ALA A 194 -12.36 -4.23 4.58
C ALA A 194 -11.54 -3.17 3.83
N GLU A 195 -10.37 -2.80 4.35
CA GLU A 195 -9.45 -1.89 3.67
C GLU A 195 -8.98 -2.45 2.31
N ALA A 196 -8.65 -3.74 2.26
CA ALA A 196 -8.29 -4.40 1.00
C ALA A 196 -9.48 -4.47 0.02
N LEU A 197 -10.71 -4.66 0.52
CA LEU A 197 -11.94 -4.63 -0.31
C LEU A 197 -12.22 -3.22 -0.85
N PHE A 198 -12.06 -2.15 -0.06
CA PHE A 198 -12.19 -0.78 -0.54
C PHE A 198 -11.19 -0.45 -1.65
N GLU A 199 -9.94 -0.90 -1.52
CA GLU A 199 -8.94 -0.71 -2.57
C GLU A 199 -9.23 -1.55 -3.82
N LEU A 200 -9.83 -2.74 -3.68
CA LEU A 200 -10.33 -3.52 -4.81
C LEU A 200 -11.50 -2.83 -5.51
N ALA A 201 -12.45 -2.28 -4.74
CA ALA A 201 -13.55 -1.49 -5.29
C ALA A 201 -13.04 -0.29 -6.08
N HIS A 202 -12.06 0.43 -5.54
CA HIS A 202 -11.42 1.56 -6.24
C HIS A 202 -10.66 1.13 -7.50
N TYR A 203 -10.01 -0.03 -7.48
CA TYR A 203 -9.37 -0.61 -8.65
C TYR A 203 -10.37 -0.90 -9.78
N ILE A 204 -11.55 -1.44 -9.44
CA ILE A 204 -12.63 -1.70 -10.42
C ILE A 204 -13.26 -0.39 -10.91
N ASP A 205 -13.37 0.61 -10.06
CA ASP A 205 -13.85 1.94 -10.41
C ASP A 205 -12.95 2.61 -11.47
N ILE A 206 -11.63 2.54 -11.30
CA ILE A 206 -10.68 2.99 -12.33
C ILE A 206 -10.85 2.17 -13.63
N LYS A 207 -11.14 0.87 -13.52
CA LYS A 207 -11.43 0.04 -14.69
C LYS A 207 -12.73 0.43 -15.40
N ALA A 208 -13.72 0.96 -14.70
CA ALA A 208 -14.94 1.47 -15.33
C ALA A 208 -14.61 2.63 -16.28
N ASP A 209 -13.67 3.51 -15.93
CA ASP A 209 -13.26 4.63 -16.78
C ASP A 209 -12.64 4.19 -18.12
N PHE A 210 -12.20 2.93 -18.27
CA PHE A 210 -11.71 2.41 -19.55
C PHE A 210 -12.81 2.29 -20.60
N TYR A 211 -14.08 2.21 -20.21
CA TYR A 211 -15.21 2.24 -21.14
C TYR A 211 -15.60 3.65 -21.57
N ASP A 212 -15.14 4.68 -20.85
CA ASP A 212 -15.39 6.07 -21.23
C ASP A 212 -14.37 6.51 -22.28
N THR A 213 -14.85 6.75 -23.51
CA THR A 213 -14.02 7.12 -24.67
C THR A 213 -13.37 8.50 -24.53
N ARG A 214 -13.82 9.34 -23.60
CA ARG A 214 -13.25 10.67 -23.33
C ARG A 214 -11.85 10.59 -22.70
N PHE A 215 -11.50 9.49 -22.06
CA PHE A 215 -10.21 9.30 -21.42
C PHE A 215 -9.22 8.58 -22.32
N ASN A 216 -7.95 9.02 -22.30
CA ASN A 216 -6.87 8.32 -22.98
C ASN A 216 -6.56 6.99 -22.28
N LEU A 217 -6.47 5.89 -23.05
CA LEU A 217 -6.19 4.57 -22.50
C LEU A 217 -4.86 4.50 -21.75
N ASN A 218 -3.81 5.11 -22.29
CA ASN A 218 -2.49 5.08 -21.65
C ASN A 218 -2.50 5.80 -20.29
N GLU A 219 -3.24 6.90 -20.19
CA GLU A 219 -3.39 7.62 -18.93
C GLU A 219 -4.17 6.80 -17.89
N GLN A 220 -5.24 6.12 -18.32
CA GLN A 220 -5.99 5.23 -17.44
C GLN A 220 -5.17 4.00 -17.03
N PHE A 221 -4.35 3.44 -17.92
CA PHE A 221 -3.40 2.39 -17.56
C PHE A 221 -2.42 2.86 -16.47
N ASN A 222 -1.89 4.07 -16.58
CA ASN A 222 -1.01 4.63 -15.55
C ASN A 222 -1.69 4.76 -14.19
N LYS A 223 -2.96 5.20 -14.15
CA LYS A 223 -3.75 5.27 -12.91
C LYS A 223 -3.98 3.87 -12.35
N LEU A 224 -4.31 2.91 -13.18
CA LEU A 224 -4.56 1.52 -12.80
C LEU A 224 -3.32 0.85 -12.21
N VAL A 225 -2.15 1.03 -12.83
CA VAL A 225 -0.86 0.50 -12.35
C VAL A 225 -0.50 1.06 -10.97
N ARG A 226 -0.72 2.36 -10.75
CA ARG A 226 -0.52 2.98 -9.43
C ARG A 226 -1.46 2.38 -8.38
N GLN A 227 -2.74 2.25 -8.70
CA GLN A 227 -3.73 1.68 -7.79
C GLN A 227 -3.45 0.21 -7.48
N GLN A 228 -2.94 -0.53 -8.46
CA GLN A 228 -2.58 -1.93 -8.26
C GLN A 228 -1.45 -2.12 -7.25
N SER A 229 -0.45 -1.22 -7.23
CA SER A 229 0.60 -1.25 -6.20
C SER A 229 0.03 -1.06 -4.79
N VAL A 230 -0.93 -0.14 -4.63
CA VAL A 230 -1.62 0.10 -3.35
C VAL A 230 -2.44 -1.14 -2.95
N LEU A 231 -3.22 -1.67 -3.87
CA LEU A 231 -4.02 -2.88 -3.64
C LEU A 231 -3.16 -4.08 -3.24
N ALA A 232 -2.02 -4.30 -3.90
CA ALA A 232 -1.08 -5.38 -3.56
C ALA A 232 -0.54 -5.24 -2.14
N ASP A 233 -0.15 -4.04 -1.70
CA ASP A 233 0.31 -3.77 -0.33
C ASP A 233 -0.81 -4.08 0.69
N ARG A 234 -2.09 -3.73 0.41
CA ARG A 234 -3.24 -3.99 1.29
C ARG A 234 -3.62 -5.47 1.33
N GLN A 235 -3.60 -6.14 0.19
CA GLN A 235 -3.81 -7.59 0.13
C GLN A 235 -2.72 -8.35 0.92
N GLN A 236 -1.45 -7.92 0.84
CA GLN A 236 -0.38 -8.53 1.61
C GLN A 236 -0.55 -8.30 3.11
N ALA A 237 -0.91 -7.09 3.54
CA ALA A 237 -1.21 -6.80 4.94
C ALA A 237 -2.37 -7.65 5.48
N SER A 238 -3.42 -7.83 4.67
CA SER A 238 -4.56 -8.69 5.00
C SER A 238 -4.15 -10.16 5.13
N ARG A 239 -3.36 -10.67 4.19
CA ARG A 239 -2.81 -12.06 4.25
C ARG A 239 -1.97 -12.27 5.51
N ASP A 240 -1.03 -11.38 5.78
CA ASP A 240 -0.13 -11.48 6.93
C ASP A 240 -0.89 -11.52 8.25
N LEU A 241 -1.99 -10.78 8.37
CA LEU A 241 -2.77 -10.71 9.60
C LEU A 241 -3.77 -11.87 9.75
N ILE A 242 -4.41 -12.27 8.65
CA ILE A 242 -5.48 -13.28 8.66
C ILE A 242 -4.90 -14.68 8.69
N LEU A 243 -3.90 -15.00 7.83
CA LEU A 243 -3.41 -16.36 7.61
C LEU A 243 -2.32 -16.80 8.59
N ARG A 244 -1.63 -15.87 9.30
CA ARG A 244 -0.63 -16.23 10.32
C ARG A 244 -1.21 -16.61 11.68
N ALA A 245 -2.43 -16.18 11.97
CA ALA A 245 -3.04 -16.43 13.26
C ALA A 245 -3.70 -17.82 13.29
N HIS A 246 -3.70 -18.48 14.46
CA HIS A 246 -4.53 -19.65 14.66
C HIS A 246 -5.99 -19.34 14.31
N LEU A 247 -6.55 -20.13 13.41
CA LEU A 247 -7.90 -19.94 12.89
C LEU A 247 -8.91 -20.41 13.94
N ASN A 248 -9.69 -19.47 14.47
CA ASN A 248 -10.86 -19.77 15.29
C ASN A 248 -12.10 -19.88 14.38
N ALA A 249 -13.13 -20.56 14.83
CA ALA A 249 -14.40 -20.65 14.09
C ALA A 249 -14.97 -19.27 13.69
N LYS A 250 -14.74 -18.23 14.53
CA LYS A 250 -15.13 -16.84 14.24
C LYS A 250 -14.31 -16.20 13.11
N ASP A 251 -13.11 -16.70 12.86
CA ASP A 251 -12.22 -16.16 11.81
C ASP A 251 -12.53 -16.81 10.45
N ALA A 252 -13.26 -17.93 10.41
CA ALA A 252 -13.57 -18.65 9.16
C ALA A 252 -14.27 -17.74 8.12
N ILE A 253 -15.22 -16.91 8.55
CA ILE A 253 -15.90 -15.94 7.68
C ILE A 253 -14.90 -14.94 7.09
N VAL A 254 -13.96 -14.42 7.90
CA VAL A 254 -12.96 -13.44 7.47
C VAL A 254 -11.99 -14.06 6.46
N VAL A 255 -11.57 -15.30 6.71
CA VAL A 255 -10.69 -16.06 5.78
C VAL A 255 -11.41 -16.31 4.46
N GLN A 256 -12.63 -16.79 4.51
CA GLN A 256 -13.42 -17.09 3.31
C GLN A 256 -13.70 -15.84 2.47
N THR A 257 -14.10 -14.74 3.12
CA THR A 257 -14.28 -13.46 2.43
C THR A 257 -12.96 -12.97 1.80
N HIS A 258 -11.82 -13.18 2.49
CA HIS A 258 -10.50 -12.85 1.94
C HIS A 258 -10.15 -13.69 0.70
N VAL A 259 -10.43 -14.98 0.71
CA VAL A 259 -10.19 -15.87 -0.44
C VAL A 259 -11.08 -15.46 -1.62
N CYS A 260 -12.39 -15.25 -1.39
CA CYS A 260 -13.30 -14.74 -2.43
C CYS A 260 -12.84 -13.40 -3.01
N MET A 261 -12.31 -12.49 -2.19
CA MET A 261 -11.74 -11.23 -2.65
C MET A 261 -10.54 -11.46 -3.59
N LEU A 262 -9.66 -12.42 -3.28
CA LEU A 262 -8.51 -12.75 -4.12
C LEU A 262 -8.93 -13.37 -5.45
N ASP A 263 -9.91 -14.27 -5.43
CA ASP A 263 -10.45 -14.91 -6.63
C ASP A 263 -11.20 -13.90 -7.51
N LEU A 264 -11.97 -12.98 -6.91
CA LEU A 264 -12.59 -11.86 -7.62
C LEU A 264 -11.54 -10.96 -8.28
N TYR A 265 -10.46 -10.62 -7.56
CA TYR A 265 -9.37 -9.83 -8.12
C TYR A 265 -8.72 -10.54 -9.33
N GLU A 266 -8.49 -11.85 -9.27
CA GLU A 266 -7.97 -12.62 -10.39
C GLU A 266 -8.88 -12.57 -11.61
N LEU A 267 -10.19 -12.73 -11.39
CA LEU A 267 -11.18 -12.62 -12.44
C LEU A 267 -11.20 -11.23 -13.07
N VAL A 268 -11.19 -10.17 -12.24
CA VAL A 268 -11.14 -8.77 -12.70
C VAL A 268 -9.84 -8.49 -13.47
N LEU A 269 -8.72 -9.08 -13.08
CA LEU A 269 -7.46 -8.95 -13.80
C LEU A 269 -7.55 -9.53 -15.22
N SER A 270 -8.22 -10.69 -15.39
CA SER A 270 -8.41 -11.34 -16.69
C SER A 270 -9.22 -10.52 -17.71
N THR A 271 -9.95 -9.49 -17.26
CA THR A 271 -10.77 -8.64 -18.16
C THR A 271 -9.97 -7.55 -18.88
N HIS A 272 -8.67 -7.48 -18.68
CA HIS A 272 -7.83 -6.33 -19.09
C HIS A 272 -7.57 -6.21 -20.60
N THR A 273 -7.86 -7.24 -21.37
CA THR A 273 -7.30 -7.44 -22.70
C THR A 273 -8.09 -6.85 -23.87
N ASP A 274 -9.30 -6.38 -23.66
CA ASP A 274 -10.21 -6.12 -24.78
C ASP A 274 -10.69 -4.66 -24.92
N TYR A 275 -10.19 -3.72 -24.07
CA TYR A 275 -10.67 -2.33 -24.10
C TYR A 275 -10.38 -1.60 -25.42
N ALA A 276 -9.18 -1.82 -26.00
CA ALA A 276 -8.82 -1.20 -27.26
C ALA A 276 -9.72 -1.68 -28.40
N GLN A 277 -10.05 -3.00 -28.42
CA GLN A 277 -10.95 -3.60 -29.40
C GLN A 277 -12.40 -3.14 -29.20
N LEU A 278 -12.87 -3.06 -27.93
CA LEU A 278 -14.17 -2.51 -27.61
C LEU A 278 -14.33 -1.07 -28.12
N ARG A 279 -13.33 -0.22 -27.87
CA ARG A 279 -13.36 1.17 -28.36
C ARG A 279 -13.24 1.25 -29.88
N LEU A 280 -12.47 0.37 -30.51
CA LEU A 280 -12.31 0.36 -31.97
C LEU A 280 -13.65 0.08 -32.68
N HIS A 281 -14.44 -0.86 -32.13
CA HIS A 281 -15.67 -1.34 -32.80
C HIS A 281 -16.96 -0.71 -32.26
N LEU A 282 -16.97 -0.18 -31.03
CA LEU A 282 -18.17 0.24 -30.30
C LEU A 282 -18.09 1.64 -29.71
N SER A 283 -17.12 2.50 -30.12
CA SER A 283 -16.94 3.85 -29.58
C SER A 283 -18.20 4.70 -29.63
N ASP A 284 -18.98 4.56 -30.69
CA ASP A 284 -20.18 5.37 -30.95
C ASP A 284 -21.47 4.71 -30.43
N SER A 285 -21.38 3.48 -29.91
CA SER A 285 -22.52 2.76 -29.36
C SER A 285 -22.84 3.17 -27.94
N PRO A 286 -24.11 3.33 -27.55
CA PRO A 286 -24.54 3.59 -26.17
C PRO A 286 -24.11 2.48 -25.19
N VAL A 287 -23.75 1.29 -25.70
CA VAL A 287 -23.32 0.15 -24.90
C VAL A 287 -22.04 0.44 -24.09
N MET A 288 -21.17 1.33 -24.60
CA MET A 288 -19.95 1.75 -23.86
C MET A 288 -20.31 2.42 -22.54
N LYS A 289 -21.32 3.29 -22.52
CA LYS A 289 -21.84 3.89 -21.30
C LYS A 289 -22.48 2.87 -20.37
N THR A 290 -23.25 1.93 -20.93
CA THR A 290 -23.86 0.84 -20.16
C THR A 290 -22.80 -0.04 -19.48
N LEU A 291 -21.72 -0.37 -20.19
CA LEU A 291 -20.58 -1.12 -19.62
C LEU A 291 -19.86 -0.34 -18.52
N HIS A 292 -19.67 0.98 -18.70
CA HIS A 292 -19.15 1.86 -17.68
C HIS A 292 -20.02 1.84 -16.41
N ASP A 293 -21.33 2.08 -16.56
CA ASP A 293 -22.26 2.15 -15.44
C ASP A 293 -22.37 0.81 -14.71
N LEU A 294 -22.32 -0.31 -15.44
CA LEU A 294 -22.32 -1.66 -14.88
C LEU A 294 -21.04 -1.95 -14.10
N ALA A 295 -19.86 -1.61 -14.62
CA ALA A 295 -18.60 -1.76 -13.91
C ALA A 295 -18.53 -0.85 -12.67
N TRP A 296 -19.08 0.36 -12.76
CA TRP A 296 -19.20 1.27 -11.62
C TRP A 296 -20.14 0.70 -10.53
N LYS A 297 -21.27 0.09 -10.92
CA LYS A 297 -22.16 -0.62 -9.97
C LYS A 297 -21.44 -1.78 -9.27
N CYS A 298 -20.65 -2.56 -9.99
CA CYS A 298 -19.82 -3.62 -9.41
C CYS A 298 -18.86 -3.07 -8.34
N ALA A 299 -18.21 -1.93 -8.62
CA ALA A 299 -17.33 -1.28 -7.65
C ALA A 299 -18.11 -0.84 -6.39
N ARG A 300 -19.30 -0.26 -6.54
CA ARG A 300 -20.16 0.16 -5.43
C ARG A 300 -20.66 -1.02 -4.59
N ASP A 301 -20.93 -2.14 -5.21
CA ASP A 301 -21.40 -3.33 -4.51
C ASP A 301 -20.29 -3.93 -3.63
N ILE A 302 -19.06 -4.00 -4.14
CA ILE A 302 -17.90 -4.41 -3.34
C ILE A 302 -17.62 -3.41 -2.21
N GLU A 303 -17.79 -2.10 -2.45
CA GLU A 303 -17.66 -1.06 -1.42
C GLU A 303 -18.71 -1.25 -0.31
N SER A 304 -19.94 -1.67 -0.66
CA SER A 304 -20.99 -2.03 0.28
C SER A 304 -20.59 -3.22 1.16
N VAL A 305 -20.04 -4.30 0.56
CA VAL A 305 -19.51 -5.44 1.32
C VAL A 305 -18.40 -4.98 2.29
N ALA A 306 -17.46 -4.16 1.82
CA ALA A 306 -16.39 -3.63 2.67
C ALA A 306 -16.94 -2.85 3.85
N TYR A 307 -17.96 -2.04 3.63
CA TYR A 307 -18.62 -1.25 4.65
C TYR A 307 -19.34 -2.13 5.69
N ASP A 308 -20.05 -3.17 5.25
CA ASP A 308 -20.74 -4.10 6.15
C ASP A 308 -19.76 -4.92 7.00
N VAL A 309 -18.64 -5.37 6.39
CA VAL A 309 -17.55 -6.05 7.10
C VAL A 309 -16.99 -5.17 8.22
N THR A 310 -16.78 -3.86 7.98
CA THR A 310 -16.32 -2.94 9.04
C THR A 310 -17.32 -2.81 10.19
N ARG A 311 -18.62 -2.95 9.92
CA ARG A 311 -19.71 -2.84 10.88
C ARG A 311 -20.08 -4.15 11.56
N LYS A 312 -19.40 -5.25 11.22
CA LYS A 312 -19.74 -6.62 11.66
C LYS A 312 -21.15 -7.07 11.26
N LYS A 313 -21.64 -6.56 10.14
CA LYS A 313 -22.94 -6.97 9.59
C LYS A 313 -22.72 -7.95 8.45
N ALA A 314 -23.65 -8.87 8.29
CA ALA A 314 -23.76 -9.67 7.09
C ALA A 314 -24.14 -8.77 5.93
N SER A 315 -23.45 -8.92 4.80
CA SER A 315 -23.73 -8.11 3.62
C SER A 315 -24.74 -8.81 2.73
N TYR A 316 -25.68 -8.05 2.17
CA TYR A 316 -26.70 -8.53 1.26
C TYR A 316 -26.65 -7.73 -0.05
N PRO A 317 -26.89 -8.38 -1.20
CA PRO A 317 -26.90 -7.69 -2.47
C PRO A 317 -28.08 -6.71 -2.52
N GLU A 318 -27.78 -5.41 -2.51
CA GLU A 318 -28.79 -4.34 -2.63
C GLU A 318 -28.84 -3.76 -4.05
N ILE A 319 -27.80 -3.98 -4.87
CA ILE A 319 -27.65 -3.43 -6.21
C ILE A 319 -28.20 -4.39 -7.24
N THR A 320 -29.08 -3.89 -8.12
CA THR A 320 -29.63 -4.65 -9.23
C THR A 320 -28.86 -4.36 -10.52
N TYR A 321 -28.56 -5.41 -11.27
CA TYR A 321 -27.81 -5.35 -12.53
C TYR A 321 -28.66 -5.60 -13.78
N GLY A 322 -29.96 -5.94 -13.59
CA GLY A 322 -30.87 -6.33 -14.66
C GLY A 322 -30.92 -5.34 -15.81
N PRO A 323 -31.25 -4.06 -15.57
CA PRO A 323 -31.42 -3.08 -16.65
C PRO A 323 -30.21 -2.93 -17.57
N GLU A 324 -28.99 -2.96 -17.01
CA GLU A 324 -27.78 -2.83 -17.81
C GLU A 324 -27.45 -4.11 -18.57
N LEU A 325 -27.72 -5.29 -17.98
CA LEU A 325 -27.54 -6.57 -18.65
C LEU A 325 -28.54 -6.71 -19.80
N ASP A 326 -29.79 -6.31 -19.60
CA ASP A 326 -30.84 -6.34 -20.64
C ASP A 326 -30.48 -5.38 -21.80
N ALA A 327 -29.92 -4.20 -21.50
CA ALA A 327 -29.46 -3.27 -22.53
C ALA A 327 -28.29 -3.86 -23.36
N ILE A 328 -27.35 -4.59 -22.71
CA ILE A 328 -26.27 -5.28 -23.42
C ILE A 328 -26.81 -6.41 -24.30
N GLU A 329 -27.81 -7.19 -23.83
CA GLU A 329 -28.45 -8.24 -24.63
C GLU A 329 -29.20 -7.66 -25.86
N ALA A 330 -29.88 -6.54 -25.68
CA ALA A 330 -30.55 -5.84 -26.79
C ALA A 330 -29.53 -5.39 -27.86
N GLU A 331 -28.37 -4.84 -27.45
CA GLU A 331 -27.32 -4.46 -28.41
C GLU A 331 -26.68 -5.68 -29.09
N LEU A 332 -26.49 -6.79 -28.37
CA LEU A 332 -26.02 -8.05 -28.96
C LEU A 332 -27.01 -8.56 -30.02
N ALA A 333 -28.32 -8.51 -29.76
CA ALA A 333 -29.37 -8.87 -30.74
C ALA A 333 -29.36 -7.94 -31.95
N ALA A 334 -29.20 -6.63 -31.74
CA ALA A 334 -29.08 -5.64 -32.80
C ALA A 334 -27.86 -5.88 -33.70
N LEU A 335 -26.69 -6.19 -33.09
CA LEU A 335 -25.48 -6.57 -33.84
C LEU A 335 -25.71 -7.84 -34.68
N GLN A 336 -26.35 -8.85 -34.11
CA GLN A 336 -26.70 -10.09 -34.85
C GLN A 336 -27.61 -9.82 -36.05
N ALA A 337 -28.64 -8.96 -35.88
CA ALA A 337 -29.52 -8.56 -36.95
C ALA A 337 -28.79 -7.79 -38.08
N ARG A 338 -27.84 -6.89 -37.71
CA ARG A 338 -26.99 -6.16 -38.67
C ARG A 338 -26.06 -7.10 -39.45
N ILE A 339 -25.53 -8.12 -38.82
CA ILE A 339 -24.71 -9.15 -39.48
C ILE A 339 -25.55 -9.98 -40.44
N ALA A 340 -26.77 -10.38 -40.05
CA ALA A 340 -27.70 -11.08 -40.90
C ALA A 340 -28.12 -10.24 -42.13
N ALA A 341 -28.09 -8.91 -42.02
CA ALA A 341 -28.27 -7.95 -43.10
C ALA A 341 -27.01 -7.67 -43.94
N GLY A 342 -25.93 -8.44 -43.73
CA GLY A 342 -24.72 -8.39 -44.57
C GLY A 342 -23.65 -7.37 -44.11
N LYS A 343 -23.76 -6.78 -42.91
CA LYS A 343 -22.71 -5.88 -42.37
C LYS A 343 -21.56 -6.66 -41.70
N PRO A 344 -20.31 -6.27 -41.91
CA PRO A 344 -19.14 -6.98 -41.36
C PRO A 344 -18.87 -6.60 -39.88
N GLU A 345 -19.83 -6.85 -38.98
CA GLU A 345 -19.72 -6.51 -37.55
C GLU A 345 -19.46 -7.74 -36.66
N GLN A 346 -18.92 -8.81 -37.22
CA GLN A 346 -18.66 -10.07 -36.50
C GLN A 346 -17.67 -9.91 -35.34
N GLU A 347 -16.64 -9.08 -35.50
CA GLU A 347 -15.66 -8.81 -34.43
C GLU A 347 -16.29 -8.02 -33.30
N ALA A 348 -17.09 -7.00 -33.57
CA ALA A 348 -17.85 -6.25 -32.57
C ALA A 348 -18.75 -7.17 -31.73
N LEU A 349 -19.48 -8.07 -32.38
CA LEU A 349 -20.33 -9.05 -31.71
C LEU A 349 -19.51 -9.99 -30.80
N ALA A 350 -18.40 -10.51 -31.31
CA ALA A 350 -17.55 -11.43 -30.56
C ALA A 350 -16.94 -10.75 -29.30
N VAL A 351 -16.45 -9.52 -29.45
CA VAL A 351 -15.85 -8.73 -28.36
C VAL A 351 -16.90 -8.37 -27.30
N LEU A 352 -18.10 -7.91 -27.71
CA LEU A 352 -19.17 -7.55 -26.78
C LEU A 352 -19.71 -8.78 -26.04
N ARG A 353 -19.89 -9.91 -26.74
CA ARG A 353 -20.29 -11.19 -26.12
C ARG A 353 -19.28 -11.67 -25.08
N ALA A 354 -17.99 -11.60 -25.41
CA ALA A 354 -16.92 -11.95 -24.47
C ALA A 354 -16.95 -11.04 -23.23
N GLN A 355 -17.16 -9.74 -23.42
CA GLN A 355 -17.20 -8.77 -22.33
C GLN A 355 -18.41 -8.99 -21.42
N ARG A 356 -19.61 -9.22 -22.00
CA ARG A 356 -20.82 -9.58 -21.25
C ARG A 356 -20.59 -10.80 -20.35
N ASN A 357 -19.99 -11.87 -20.91
CA ASN A 357 -19.72 -13.10 -20.15
C ASN A 357 -18.76 -12.87 -18.97
N LYS A 358 -17.74 -12.02 -19.16
CA LYS A 358 -16.80 -11.65 -18.10
C LYS A 358 -17.50 -10.86 -16.99
N ILE A 359 -18.33 -9.88 -17.35
CA ILE A 359 -19.06 -9.07 -16.36
C ILE A 359 -20.06 -9.93 -15.59
N ARG A 360 -20.78 -10.83 -16.26
CA ARG A 360 -21.66 -11.80 -15.57
C ARG A 360 -20.90 -12.67 -14.56
N ALA A 361 -19.69 -13.11 -14.91
CA ALA A 361 -18.84 -13.87 -13.99
C ALA A 361 -18.41 -13.02 -12.79
N ILE A 362 -18.09 -11.74 -12.99
CA ILE A 362 -17.75 -10.80 -11.90
C ILE A 362 -18.96 -10.60 -10.99
N ILE A 363 -20.16 -10.37 -11.53
CA ILE A 363 -21.39 -10.20 -10.76
C ILE A 363 -21.67 -11.45 -9.92
N LYS A 364 -21.53 -12.65 -10.52
CA LYS A 364 -21.67 -13.92 -9.79
C LYS A 364 -20.69 -14.00 -8.62
N MET A 365 -19.42 -13.66 -8.84
CA MET A 365 -18.39 -13.68 -7.81
C MET A 365 -18.63 -12.64 -6.71
N ILE A 366 -19.22 -11.48 -7.03
CA ILE A 366 -19.66 -10.50 -6.04
C ILE A 366 -20.79 -11.09 -5.18
N GLY A 367 -21.74 -11.82 -5.78
CA GLY A 367 -22.75 -12.57 -5.04
C GLY A 367 -22.16 -13.61 -4.08
N GLU A 368 -21.15 -14.35 -4.53
CA GLU A 368 -20.38 -15.28 -3.67
C GLU A 368 -19.63 -14.53 -2.56
N LEU A 369 -19.10 -13.33 -2.80
CA LEU A 369 -18.48 -12.48 -1.79
C LEU A 369 -19.47 -12.04 -0.71
N HIS A 370 -20.71 -11.67 -1.08
CA HIS A 370 -21.78 -11.41 -0.14
C HIS A 370 -22.09 -12.64 0.73
N GLN A 371 -22.26 -13.80 0.10
CA GLN A 371 -22.52 -15.06 0.82
C GLN A 371 -21.37 -15.42 1.77
N ALA A 372 -20.11 -15.26 1.35
CA ALA A 372 -18.93 -15.50 2.19
C ALA A 372 -18.90 -14.61 3.42
N SER A 373 -19.46 -13.41 3.36
CA SER A 373 -19.57 -12.49 4.51
C SER A 373 -20.69 -12.86 5.50
N GLN A 374 -21.66 -13.70 5.09
CA GLN A 374 -22.83 -14.06 5.89
C GLN A 374 -22.60 -15.33 6.71
N LYS A 375 -22.10 -16.39 6.09
CA LYS A 375 -21.96 -17.72 6.70
C LYS A 375 -20.61 -18.34 6.34
N ALA A 376 -19.97 -18.96 7.35
CA ALA A 376 -18.87 -19.86 7.06
C ALA A 376 -19.40 -21.13 6.39
N TYR A 377 -18.83 -21.52 5.25
CA TYR A 377 -19.17 -22.81 4.64
C TYR A 377 -18.69 -23.96 5.56
N ALA A 378 -19.49 -25.05 5.60
CA ALA A 378 -19.16 -26.24 6.40
C ALA A 378 -17.94 -27.01 5.90
N THR A 379 -17.52 -26.79 4.64
CA THR A 379 -16.32 -27.38 4.07
C THR A 379 -15.10 -26.58 4.50
N THR A 380 -14.23 -27.19 5.30
CA THR A 380 -12.90 -26.64 5.58
C THR A 380 -12.22 -26.31 4.26
N PRO A 381 -11.85 -25.03 4.03
CA PRO A 381 -11.16 -24.68 2.79
C PRO A 381 -9.88 -25.51 2.71
N PHE A 382 -9.60 -26.08 1.55
CA PHE A 382 -8.39 -26.83 1.18
C PHE A 382 -7.06 -26.19 1.68
N TRP A 383 -7.08 -24.92 1.97
CA TRP A 383 -5.94 -24.11 2.46
C TRP A 383 -5.56 -24.35 3.93
N VAL A 384 -6.36 -25.02 4.72
CA VAL A 384 -6.09 -25.21 6.16
C VAL A 384 -4.88 -26.13 6.36
N ASP A 385 -4.66 -27.06 5.44
CA ASP A 385 -3.57 -28.05 5.51
C ASP A 385 -2.36 -27.66 4.63
N ALA A 386 -2.46 -26.57 3.85
CA ALA A 386 -1.36 -26.13 2.98
C ALA A 386 -0.36 -25.25 3.74
N ASP A 387 0.95 -25.43 3.48
CA ASP A 387 1.97 -24.51 3.98
C ASP A 387 1.81 -23.11 3.39
N MET A 388 1.20 -22.22 4.16
CA MET A 388 0.96 -20.83 3.79
C MET A 388 2.21 -19.94 3.88
N GLY A 389 3.33 -20.47 4.37
CA GLY A 389 4.59 -19.73 4.52
C GLY A 389 5.01 -18.90 3.32
N PRO A 390 4.95 -19.43 2.07
CA PRO A 390 5.33 -18.68 0.86
C PRO A 390 4.45 -17.47 0.52
N PHE A 391 3.20 -17.45 1.01
CA PHE A 391 2.29 -16.32 0.82
C PHE A 391 2.48 -15.20 1.85
N LEU A 392 3.15 -15.50 2.95
CA LEU A 392 3.39 -14.57 4.04
C LEU A 392 4.67 -13.77 3.81
N SER A 393 4.72 -12.55 4.33
CA SER A 393 5.95 -11.76 4.31
C SER A 393 6.99 -12.40 5.24
N GLN A 394 8.10 -12.87 4.69
CA GLN A 394 9.22 -13.36 5.49
C GLN A 394 10.11 -12.18 5.88
N GLN A 395 10.19 -11.88 7.17
CA GLN A 395 11.15 -10.92 7.70
C GLN A 395 12.23 -11.67 8.47
N LYS A 396 13.47 -11.52 8.03
CA LYS A 396 14.65 -12.03 8.74
C LYS A 396 15.33 -10.86 9.43
N TYR A 397 15.51 -10.97 10.76
CA TYR A 397 16.22 -9.99 11.58
C TYR A 397 17.60 -10.52 11.92
N GLU A 398 18.50 -10.53 10.94
CA GLU A 398 19.86 -11.00 11.09
C GLU A 398 20.82 -9.80 11.17
N LEU A 399 21.69 -9.74 12.18
CA LEU A 399 22.73 -8.71 12.29
C LEU A 399 23.66 -8.70 11.06
N ARG A 400 23.86 -9.87 10.44
CA ARG A 400 24.64 -10.01 9.22
C ARG A 400 24.09 -9.15 8.06
N MET A 401 22.78 -8.89 8.03
CA MET A 401 22.18 -7.99 7.04
C MET A 401 22.68 -6.55 7.22
N ILE A 402 22.79 -6.04 8.44
CA ILE A 402 23.35 -4.69 8.69
C ILE A 402 24.79 -4.64 8.22
N LEU A 403 25.61 -5.63 8.60
CA LEU A 403 27.03 -5.70 8.24
C LEU A 403 27.25 -5.78 6.72
N SER A 404 26.42 -6.53 6.01
CA SER A 404 26.50 -6.64 4.54
C SER A 404 26.17 -5.34 3.80
N HIS A 405 25.43 -4.43 4.45
CA HIS A 405 25.05 -3.13 3.90
C HIS A 405 25.98 -1.98 4.31
N LEU A 406 27.02 -2.22 5.11
CA LEU A 406 28.05 -1.23 5.47
C LEU A 406 29.02 -0.98 4.30
N ARG A 407 28.47 -0.57 3.15
CA ARG A 407 29.20 -0.26 1.92
C ARG A 407 28.62 1.02 1.30
N LEU A 408 29.46 1.85 0.71
CA LEU A 408 29.04 3.09 0.03
C LEU A 408 28.07 2.86 -1.13
N ASP A 409 28.08 1.65 -1.72
CA ASP A 409 27.16 1.29 -2.78
C ASP A 409 25.74 1.02 -2.26
N SER A 410 25.59 0.77 -0.96
CA SER A 410 24.29 0.52 -0.34
C SER A 410 23.48 1.81 -0.25
N PRO A 411 22.25 1.85 -0.81
CA PRO A 411 21.34 2.99 -0.67
C PRO A 411 21.03 3.33 0.79
N ILE A 412 20.98 2.31 1.66
CA ILE A 412 20.66 2.48 3.07
C ILE A 412 21.84 3.09 3.82
N PHE A 413 23.06 2.65 3.51
CA PHE A 413 24.27 3.26 4.09
C PHE A 413 24.40 4.75 3.71
N ARG A 414 24.20 5.08 2.44
CA ARG A 414 24.19 6.48 1.97
C ARG A 414 23.13 7.31 2.69
N PHE A 415 21.94 6.74 2.88
CA PHE A 415 20.88 7.40 3.64
C PHE A 415 21.28 7.63 5.10
N SER A 416 21.85 6.62 5.78
CA SER A 416 22.27 6.72 7.17
C SER A 416 23.38 7.76 7.35
N LEU A 417 24.37 7.77 6.47
CA LEU A 417 25.45 8.76 6.47
C LEU A 417 24.92 10.17 6.20
N ARG A 418 24.00 10.33 5.26
CA ARG A 418 23.34 11.60 4.95
C ARG A 418 22.59 12.17 6.13
N VAL A 419 21.82 11.34 6.87
CA VAL A 419 21.09 11.77 8.06
C VAL A 419 22.05 12.15 9.17
N ALA A 420 23.10 11.37 9.40
CA ALA A 420 24.14 11.68 10.41
C ALA A 420 24.81 13.03 10.11
N MET A 421 25.21 13.28 8.86
CA MET A 421 25.78 14.58 8.46
C MET A 421 24.78 15.73 8.61
N ALA A 422 23.52 15.53 8.21
CA ALA A 422 22.48 16.55 8.34
C ALA A 422 22.22 16.90 9.82
N ILE A 423 22.25 15.92 10.71
CA ILE A 423 22.09 16.13 12.15
C ILE A 423 23.32 16.89 12.70
N SER A 424 24.54 16.53 12.30
CA SER A 424 25.75 17.26 12.72
C SER A 424 25.69 18.74 12.35
N VAL A 425 25.27 19.05 11.10
CA VAL A 425 25.09 20.43 10.67
C VAL A 425 23.91 21.09 11.39
N GLY A 426 22.81 20.38 11.61
CA GLY A 426 21.66 20.89 12.36
C GLY A 426 22.04 21.26 13.80
N LEU A 427 22.85 20.44 14.48
CA LEU A 427 23.36 20.72 15.81
C LEU A 427 24.31 21.92 15.83
N ALA A 428 25.20 22.04 14.84
CA ALA A 428 26.09 23.18 14.71
C ALA A 428 25.30 24.50 14.47
N VAL A 429 24.29 24.48 13.61
CA VAL A 429 23.41 25.63 13.39
C VAL A 429 22.63 25.99 14.66
N ALA A 430 22.09 24.97 15.35
CA ALA A 430 21.38 25.18 16.62
C ALA A 430 22.27 25.82 17.70
N ALA A 431 23.54 25.46 17.78
CA ALA A 431 24.50 26.05 18.73
C ALA A 431 24.83 27.52 18.41
N LEU A 432 24.59 28.01 17.20
CA LEU A 432 24.81 29.40 16.79
C LEU A 432 23.58 30.30 17.04
N LEU A 433 22.43 29.74 17.38
CA LEU A 433 21.22 30.49 17.60
C LEU A 433 21.11 31.04 19.02
N PRO A 434 20.66 32.29 19.21
CA PRO A 434 20.58 32.92 20.51
C PRO A 434 19.54 32.30 21.47
N TYR A 435 18.60 31.50 20.94
CA TYR A 435 17.54 30.83 21.71
C TYR A 435 17.79 29.34 21.84
N ALA A 436 18.95 28.97 22.33
CA ALA A 436 19.40 27.57 22.38
C ALA A 436 18.51 26.61 23.22
N ALA A 437 17.50 27.13 23.94
CA ALA A 437 16.66 26.32 24.84
C ALA A 437 15.87 25.20 24.14
N HIS A 438 15.54 25.33 22.82
CA HIS A 438 14.74 24.36 22.09
C HIS A 438 15.42 23.83 20.82
N SER A 439 16.74 23.81 20.78
CA SER A 439 17.57 23.37 19.64
C SER A 439 17.24 21.97 19.12
N TYR A 440 16.65 21.11 19.93
CA TYR A 440 16.19 19.78 19.53
C TYR A 440 15.09 19.79 18.47
N TRP A 441 14.34 20.88 18.31
CA TRP A 441 13.29 20.98 17.29
C TRP A 441 13.85 21.02 15.87
N ILE A 442 15.02 21.62 15.67
CA ILE A 442 15.72 21.62 14.37
C ILE A 442 16.08 20.18 13.99
N VAL A 443 16.73 19.45 14.93
CA VAL A 443 17.15 18.06 14.73
C VAL A 443 15.94 17.16 14.48
N LEU A 444 14.87 17.32 15.27
CA LEU A 444 13.62 16.58 15.10
C LEU A 444 13.00 16.83 13.72
N THR A 445 13.03 18.06 13.24
CA THR A 445 12.51 18.42 11.92
C THR A 445 13.33 17.76 10.80
N ILE A 446 14.67 17.73 10.92
CA ILE A 446 15.55 17.03 9.98
C ILE A 446 15.22 15.55 9.92
N VAL A 447 15.10 14.89 11.06
CA VAL A 447 14.77 13.45 11.20
C VAL A 447 13.42 13.10 10.57
N ILE A 448 12.42 13.95 10.77
CA ILE A 448 11.07 13.73 10.23
C ILE A 448 11.04 13.89 8.70
N ILE A 449 11.76 14.88 8.18
CA ILE A 449 11.76 15.25 6.75
C ILE A 449 12.64 14.29 5.94
N LEU A 450 13.86 14.00 6.36
CA LEU A 450 14.78 13.13 5.63
C LEU A 450 14.27 11.68 5.62
N LYS A 451 14.12 11.14 4.41
CA LYS A 451 13.68 9.77 4.15
C LYS A 451 14.63 9.11 3.13
N PRO A 452 14.61 7.76 3.02
CA PRO A 452 15.50 7.05 2.12
C PRO A 452 15.42 7.50 0.67
N SER A 453 14.23 7.83 0.15
CA SER A 453 14.04 8.33 -1.22
C SER A 453 13.84 9.85 -1.27
N PHE A 454 14.25 10.46 -2.39
CA PHE A 454 14.05 11.89 -2.65
C PHE A 454 12.56 12.27 -2.67
N SER A 455 11.72 11.47 -3.34
CA SER A 455 10.27 11.67 -3.43
C SER A 455 9.62 11.76 -2.04
N MET A 456 9.92 10.80 -1.16
CA MET A 456 9.40 10.80 0.21
C MET A 456 9.88 12.02 1.00
N THR A 457 11.15 12.43 0.84
CA THR A 457 11.70 13.62 1.50
C THR A 457 11.00 14.88 1.03
N LYS A 458 10.81 15.05 -0.29
CA LYS A 458 10.10 16.19 -0.89
C LYS A 458 8.67 16.31 -0.36
N GLN A 459 7.93 15.20 -0.37
CA GLN A 459 6.57 15.16 0.16
C GLN A 459 6.51 15.49 1.66
N ARG A 460 7.37 14.85 2.48
CA ARG A 460 7.43 15.07 3.93
C ARG A 460 7.78 16.51 4.27
N ARG A 461 8.73 17.12 3.53
CA ARG A 461 9.11 18.52 3.70
C ARG A 461 7.91 19.44 3.48
N THR A 462 7.25 19.31 2.34
CA THR A 462 6.10 20.16 1.98
C THR A 462 4.97 20.02 3.00
N ASP A 463 4.63 18.79 3.34
CA ASP A 463 3.56 18.49 4.31
C ASP A 463 3.93 18.98 5.72
N ARG A 464 5.20 18.92 6.13
CA ARG A 464 5.66 19.39 7.44
C ARG A 464 5.60 20.89 7.54
N ILE A 465 6.09 21.62 6.53
CA ILE A 465 6.06 23.11 6.53
C ILE A 465 4.61 23.59 6.55
N ILE A 466 3.77 23.12 5.61
CA ILE A 466 2.37 23.54 5.54
C ILE A 466 1.62 23.16 6.81
N GLY A 467 1.83 21.94 7.31
CA GLY A 467 1.16 21.46 8.52
C GLY A 467 1.57 22.24 9.77
N THR A 468 2.85 22.60 9.92
CA THR A 468 3.31 23.41 11.04
C THR A 468 2.75 24.83 10.97
N ILE A 469 2.76 25.48 9.81
CA ILE A 469 2.19 26.83 9.65
C ILE A 469 0.70 26.83 10.04
N ILE A 470 -0.09 25.91 9.49
CA ILE A 470 -1.53 25.82 9.79
C ILE A 470 -1.74 25.52 11.28
N GLY A 471 -0.98 24.58 11.84
CA GLY A 471 -1.07 24.22 13.27
C GLY A 471 -0.73 25.39 14.20
N CYS A 472 0.33 26.16 13.90
CA CYS A 472 0.72 27.36 14.63
C CYS A 472 -0.38 28.43 14.57
N VAL A 473 -0.95 28.71 13.40
CA VAL A 473 -2.05 29.68 13.23
C VAL A 473 -3.27 29.24 14.05
N ILE A 474 -3.69 27.99 13.95
CA ILE A 474 -4.83 27.48 14.73
C ILE A 474 -4.56 27.64 16.23
N THR A 475 -3.37 27.22 16.69
CA THR A 475 -3.03 27.33 18.11
C THR A 475 -2.98 28.78 18.59
N ALA A 476 -2.41 29.70 17.80
CA ALA A 476 -2.37 31.12 18.14
C ALA A 476 -3.79 31.69 18.29
N VAL A 477 -4.70 31.38 17.34
CA VAL A 477 -6.11 31.80 17.40
C VAL A 477 -6.82 31.23 18.63
N VAL A 478 -6.60 29.96 18.92
CA VAL A 478 -7.20 29.29 20.09
C VAL A 478 -6.76 29.93 21.39
N LEU A 479 -5.44 30.10 21.57
CA LEU A 479 -4.88 30.69 22.79
C LEU A 479 -5.25 32.17 22.95
N HIS A 480 -5.52 32.89 21.84
CA HIS A 480 -6.00 34.28 21.90
C HIS A 480 -7.49 34.39 22.24
N LEU A 481 -8.32 33.47 21.76
CA LEU A 481 -9.78 33.56 21.90
C LEU A 481 -10.33 32.75 23.09
N ILE A 482 -9.59 31.73 23.58
CA ILE A 482 -10.09 30.73 24.53
C ILE A 482 -9.21 30.70 25.79
N ASN A 483 -9.78 31.16 26.90
CA ASN A 483 -9.12 31.11 28.20
C ASN A 483 -9.56 29.91 29.07
N SER A 484 -10.48 29.08 28.58
CA SER A 484 -10.99 27.92 29.32
C SER A 484 -10.02 26.76 29.27
N MET A 485 -9.46 26.36 30.42
CA MET A 485 -8.58 25.20 30.56
C MET A 485 -9.25 23.91 30.04
N ALA A 486 -10.54 23.73 30.28
CA ALA A 486 -11.26 22.54 29.83
C ALA A 486 -11.29 22.43 28.30
N VAL A 487 -11.44 23.54 27.56
CA VAL A 487 -11.42 23.55 26.11
C VAL A 487 -10.01 23.29 25.57
N ILE A 488 -8.98 23.84 26.20
CA ILE A 488 -7.57 23.60 25.84
C ILE A 488 -7.25 22.10 25.99
N LEU A 489 -7.64 21.49 27.11
CA LEU A 489 -7.45 20.04 27.34
C LEU A 489 -8.24 19.19 26.36
N ALA A 490 -9.48 19.54 26.04
CA ALA A 490 -10.29 18.83 25.05
C ALA A 490 -9.64 18.89 23.65
N MET A 491 -9.10 20.06 23.26
CA MET A 491 -8.37 20.21 22.00
C MET A 491 -7.05 19.41 21.99
N LEU A 492 -6.34 19.35 23.10
CA LEU A 492 -5.13 18.56 23.24
C LEU A 492 -5.44 17.06 23.03
N VAL A 493 -6.51 16.56 23.67
CA VAL A 493 -6.96 15.17 23.49
C VAL A 493 -7.37 14.90 22.04
N LEU A 494 -8.12 15.83 21.43
CA LEU A 494 -8.53 15.72 20.03
C LEU A 494 -7.31 15.69 19.08
N ALA A 495 -6.32 16.55 19.30
CA ALA A 495 -5.09 16.57 18.53
C ALA A 495 -4.27 15.27 18.73
N THR A 496 -4.28 14.70 19.95
CA THR A 496 -3.64 13.42 20.26
C THR A 496 -4.29 12.27 19.52
N VAL A 497 -5.62 12.24 19.37
CA VAL A 497 -6.36 11.25 18.55
C VAL A 497 -6.08 11.47 17.06
N ALA A 498 -6.10 12.72 16.60
CA ALA A 498 -5.94 13.08 15.20
C ALA A 498 -4.55 12.73 14.65
N THR A 499 -3.50 12.87 15.46
CA THR A 499 -2.11 12.63 15.05
C THR A 499 -1.91 11.24 14.44
N PRO A 500 -2.13 10.10 15.13
CA PRO A 500 -1.96 8.77 14.56
C PRO A 500 -3.05 8.41 13.55
N THR A 501 -4.26 8.99 13.66
CA THR A 501 -5.32 8.80 12.65
C THR A 501 -4.87 9.25 11.27
N PHE A 502 -4.22 10.40 11.17
CA PHE A 502 -3.84 11.00 9.90
C PHE A 502 -2.42 10.66 9.44
N ILE A 503 -1.53 10.12 10.29
CA ILE A 503 -0.14 9.84 9.94
C ILE A 503 -0.01 8.89 8.75
N TYR A 504 -0.96 7.94 8.58
CA TYR A 504 -1.01 6.96 7.52
C TYR A 504 -1.98 7.33 6.38
N LEU A 505 -2.91 8.25 6.63
CA LEU A 505 -3.86 8.73 5.61
C LEU A 505 -3.24 9.84 4.77
N ARG A 506 -2.92 10.96 5.41
CA ARG A 506 -2.25 12.11 4.80
C ARG A 506 -1.44 12.83 5.86
N TYR A 507 -0.13 12.70 5.77
CA TYR A 507 0.80 13.24 6.75
C TYR A 507 0.64 14.75 7.02
N ARG A 508 0.15 15.54 6.05
CA ARG A 508 -0.12 16.97 6.23
C ARG A 508 -1.07 17.23 7.41
N TYR A 509 -2.17 16.48 7.51
CA TYR A 509 -3.12 16.64 8.62
C TYR A 509 -2.53 16.16 9.96
N ALA A 510 -1.72 15.12 9.93
CA ALA A 510 -0.98 14.70 11.12
C ALA A 510 0.02 15.77 11.58
N ALA A 511 0.69 16.45 10.65
CA ALA A 511 1.62 17.54 10.97
C ALA A 511 0.91 18.74 11.60
N VAL A 512 -0.32 19.08 11.16
CA VAL A 512 -1.18 20.07 11.82
C VAL A 512 -1.49 19.63 13.24
N ALA A 513 -1.99 18.40 13.41
CA ALA A 513 -2.38 17.86 14.73
C ALA A 513 -1.20 17.81 15.71
N VAL A 514 -0.02 17.35 15.26
CA VAL A 514 1.20 17.32 16.08
C VAL A 514 1.62 18.72 16.51
N SER A 515 1.54 19.71 15.60
CA SER A 515 1.92 21.09 15.94
C SER A 515 0.99 21.68 17.00
N ILE A 516 -0.33 21.47 16.84
CA ILE A 516 -1.33 21.88 17.85
C ILE A 516 -1.06 21.18 19.18
N MET A 517 -0.84 19.84 19.15
CA MET A 517 -0.60 19.03 20.34
C MET A 517 0.62 19.53 21.14
N ILE A 518 1.76 19.74 20.46
CA ILE A 518 3.00 20.17 21.10
C ILE A 518 2.86 21.59 21.67
N LEU A 519 2.31 22.52 20.90
CA LEU A 519 2.18 23.92 21.34
C LEU A 519 1.21 24.06 22.51
N LEU A 520 0.05 23.37 22.49
CA LEU A 520 -0.87 23.37 23.62
C LEU A 520 -0.25 22.70 24.86
N GLN A 521 0.51 21.63 24.69
CA GLN A 521 1.22 20.98 25.79
C GLN A 521 2.27 21.92 26.41
N MET A 522 3.05 22.62 25.59
CA MET A 522 4.04 23.59 26.08
C MET A 522 3.37 24.79 26.78
N HIS A 523 2.24 25.26 26.28
CA HIS A 523 1.47 26.32 26.96
C HIS A 523 0.95 25.90 28.33
N LEU A 524 0.60 24.63 28.53
CA LEU A 524 0.18 24.09 29.82
C LEU A 524 1.34 24.02 30.84
N ILE A 525 2.58 23.82 30.35
CA ILE A 525 3.78 23.74 31.18
C ILE A 525 4.31 25.12 31.55
N ALA A 526 4.35 26.05 30.57
CA ALA A 526 4.87 27.39 30.70
C ALA A 526 3.83 28.41 30.15
N PRO A 527 2.81 28.73 30.97
CA PRO A 527 1.80 29.71 30.57
C PRO A 527 2.40 31.10 30.33
N GLY A 528 2.03 31.74 29.21
CA GLY A 528 2.44 33.11 28.89
C GLY A 528 3.65 33.24 27.97
N ASN A 529 4.32 32.17 27.59
CA ASN A 529 5.42 32.21 26.62
C ASN A 529 4.88 32.13 25.18
N ASN A 530 4.55 33.30 24.60
CA ASN A 530 4.03 33.40 23.22
C ASN A 530 5.12 33.24 22.15
N ASP A 531 6.40 33.34 22.52
CA ASP A 531 7.53 33.26 21.59
C ASP A 531 7.73 31.80 21.07
N LEU A 532 7.23 30.80 21.81
CA LEU A 532 7.29 29.39 21.42
C LEU A 532 6.69 29.09 20.03
N ILE A 533 5.65 29.82 19.61
CA ILE A 533 5.02 29.64 18.30
C ILE A 533 5.98 30.12 17.20
N MET A 534 6.66 31.26 17.40
CA MET A 534 7.60 31.80 16.45
C MET A 534 8.87 30.95 16.38
N GLU A 535 9.41 30.53 17.53
CA GLU A 535 10.55 29.62 17.61
C GLU A 535 10.26 28.32 16.84
N ARG A 536 9.07 27.74 17.03
CA ARG A 536 8.66 26.52 16.33
C ARG A 536 8.62 26.70 14.81
N LEU A 537 8.19 27.85 14.31
CA LEU A 537 8.18 28.16 12.88
C LEU A 537 9.62 28.28 12.35
N VAL A 538 10.47 29.08 13.02
CA VAL A 538 11.86 29.30 12.63
C VAL A 538 12.62 27.97 12.59
N ASP A 539 12.52 27.16 13.63
CA ASP A 539 13.20 25.86 13.72
C ASP A 539 12.72 24.88 12.64
N THR A 540 11.42 24.93 12.31
CA THR A 540 10.88 24.13 11.21
C THR A 540 11.45 24.57 9.87
N PHE A 541 11.61 25.87 9.62
CA PHE A 541 12.18 26.37 8.36
C PHE A 541 13.68 26.06 8.27
N ILE A 542 14.44 26.26 9.34
CA ILE A 542 15.88 25.93 9.39
C ILE A 542 16.08 24.41 9.18
N GLY A 543 15.36 23.58 9.94
CA GLY A 543 15.46 22.13 9.80
C GLY A 543 15.04 21.65 8.40
N ALA A 544 14.02 22.27 7.79
CA ALA A 544 13.60 21.97 6.43
C ALA A 544 14.63 22.42 5.38
N ALA A 545 15.30 23.55 5.58
CA ALA A 545 16.38 24.03 4.71
C ALA A 545 17.57 23.07 4.74
N VAL A 546 18.04 22.68 5.92
CA VAL A 546 19.14 21.70 6.12
C VAL A 546 18.74 20.36 5.49
N ALA A 547 17.54 19.82 5.78
CA ALA A 547 17.06 18.56 5.20
C ALA A 547 16.96 18.64 3.67
N THR A 548 16.61 19.80 3.11
CA THR A 548 16.56 20.01 1.68
C THR A 548 17.94 19.97 1.04
N ALA A 549 18.91 20.68 1.60
CA ALA A 549 20.29 20.68 1.13
C ALA A 549 20.87 19.24 1.14
N PHE A 550 20.69 18.54 2.25
CA PHE A 550 21.16 17.16 2.37
C PHE A 550 20.37 16.15 1.56
N SER A 551 19.18 16.48 1.05
CA SER A 551 18.44 15.58 0.14
C SER A 551 19.16 15.35 -1.19
N PHE A 552 20.07 16.24 -1.58
CA PHE A 552 20.92 16.13 -2.77
C PHE A 552 22.29 15.50 -2.48
N VAL A 553 22.74 15.51 -1.22
CA VAL A 553 24.00 14.89 -0.82
C VAL A 553 23.83 13.38 -0.73
N LEU A 554 24.70 12.61 -1.39
CA LEU A 554 24.61 11.14 -1.46
C LEU A 554 23.23 10.65 -1.89
N ALA A 555 22.55 11.37 -2.77
CA ALA A 555 21.17 11.03 -3.17
C ALA A 555 21.15 9.68 -3.90
N ASN A 556 20.20 8.86 -3.50
CA ASN A 556 19.86 7.62 -4.19
C ASN A 556 18.77 7.92 -5.21
N TRP A 557 19.16 8.02 -6.47
CA TRP A 557 18.23 8.24 -7.58
C TRP A 557 17.60 6.92 -7.99
N GLU A 558 16.29 6.92 -8.20
CA GLU A 558 15.53 5.70 -8.51
C GLU A 558 16.01 5.01 -9.79
N TYR A 559 16.46 5.77 -10.80
CA TYR A 559 16.98 5.18 -12.06
C TYR A 559 18.13 4.20 -11.83
N GLN A 560 18.92 4.34 -10.75
CA GLN A 560 20.02 3.44 -10.43
C GLN A 560 19.53 2.04 -9.99
N SER A 561 18.31 1.95 -9.43
CA SER A 561 17.71 0.69 -8.98
C SER A 561 16.92 -0.03 -10.08
N VAL A 562 16.47 0.69 -11.11
CA VAL A 562 15.62 0.17 -12.18
C VAL A 562 16.21 -1.03 -12.90
N PRO A 563 17.50 -1.06 -13.31
CA PRO A 563 18.05 -2.22 -14.02
C PRO A 563 17.94 -3.53 -13.21
N ARG A 564 18.18 -3.46 -11.90
CA ARG A 564 18.02 -4.62 -11.00
C ARG A 564 16.55 -5.03 -10.87
N LEU A 565 15.63 -4.06 -10.78
CA LEU A 565 14.20 -4.33 -10.67
C LEU A 565 13.65 -4.96 -11.97
N VAL A 566 14.05 -4.45 -13.13
CA VAL A 566 13.65 -5.01 -14.43
C VAL A 566 14.13 -6.46 -14.58
N ARG A 567 15.40 -6.75 -14.28
CA ARG A 567 15.92 -8.11 -14.29
C ARG A 567 15.15 -9.03 -13.34
N GLY A 568 14.86 -8.56 -12.11
CA GLY A 568 14.06 -9.30 -11.14
C GLY A 568 12.64 -9.61 -11.63
N VAL A 569 12.00 -8.68 -12.35
CA VAL A 569 10.70 -8.92 -13.01
C VAL A 569 10.82 -10.01 -14.07
N LEU A 570 11.85 -9.97 -14.93
CA LEU A 570 12.07 -10.96 -15.98
C LEU A 570 12.31 -12.37 -15.40
N GLU A 571 13.13 -12.50 -14.35
CA GLU A 571 13.39 -13.76 -13.68
C GLU A 571 12.13 -14.37 -13.06
N VAL A 572 11.33 -13.56 -12.41
CA VAL A 572 10.07 -14.01 -11.80
C VAL A 572 9.03 -14.31 -12.87
N ASN A 573 9.04 -13.55 -13.99
CA ASN A 573 8.14 -13.79 -15.11
C ASN A 573 8.40 -15.15 -15.76
N LEU A 574 9.67 -15.53 -15.93
CA LEU A 574 10.02 -16.88 -16.41
C LEU A 574 9.45 -17.99 -15.52
N ARG A 575 9.62 -17.88 -14.19
CA ARG A 575 9.05 -18.84 -13.24
C ARG A 575 7.52 -18.88 -13.28
N TYR A 576 6.90 -17.72 -13.41
CA TYR A 576 5.45 -17.62 -13.54
C TYR A 576 4.94 -18.27 -14.82
N MET A 577 5.62 -18.06 -15.95
CA MET A 577 5.25 -18.71 -17.22
C MET A 577 5.39 -20.23 -17.13
N GLN A 578 6.50 -20.72 -16.56
CA GLN A 578 6.70 -22.15 -16.32
C GLN A 578 5.54 -22.74 -15.49
N ALA A 579 5.25 -22.18 -14.32
CA ALA A 579 4.17 -22.66 -13.47
C ALA A 579 2.79 -22.54 -14.12
N SER A 580 2.60 -21.53 -14.97
CA SER A 580 1.34 -21.31 -15.70
C SER A 580 1.12 -22.39 -16.76
N PHE A 581 2.14 -22.71 -17.57
CA PHE A 581 2.03 -23.72 -18.61
C PHE A 581 1.95 -25.14 -18.02
N ASP A 582 2.67 -25.43 -16.93
CA ASP A 582 2.55 -26.70 -16.22
C ASP A 582 1.11 -26.93 -15.71
N LEU A 583 0.47 -25.87 -15.18
CA LEU A 583 -0.92 -25.92 -14.77
C LEU A 583 -1.88 -26.11 -15.95
N LEU A 584 -1.67 -25.37 -17.07
CA LEU A 584 -2.50 -25.45 -18.27
C LEU A 584 -2.43 -26.81 -18.98
N GLN A 585 -1.28 -27.49 -18.89
CA GLN A 585 -1.06 -28.84 -19.43
C GLN A 585 -1.52 -29.96 -18.48
N GLY A 586 -2.05 -29.61 -17.31
CA GLY A 586 -2.47 -30.60 -16.31
C GLY A 586 -1.33 -31.34 -15.61
N LYS A 587 -0.08 -30.89 -15.75
CA LYS A 587 1.10 -31.47 -15.09
C LYS A 587 1.17 -31.11 -13.61
N GLY A 588 0.54 -30.02 -13.19
CA GLY A 588 0.45 -29.57 -11.80
C GLY A 588 -0.72 -30.22 -11.08
N LYS A 589 -0.49 -30.77 -9.88
CA LYS A 589 -1.54 -31.38 -9.07
C LYS A 589 -2.49 -30.36 -8.45
N ASP A 590 -2.04 -29.09 -8.30
CA ASP A 590 -2.84 -28.01 -7.71
C ASP A 590 -2.46 -26.62 -8.26
N ASP A 591 -3.33 -25.64 -7.99
CA ASP A 591 -3.14 -24.23 -8.36
C ASP A 591 -2.06 -23.50 -7.51
N PHE A 592 -1.44 -24.18 -6.54
CA PHE A 592 -0.65 -23.53 -5.50
C PHE A 592 0.64 -22.89 -6.05
N ALA A 593 1.41 -23.65 -6.85
CA ALA A 593 2.64 -23.15 -7.46
C ALA A 593 2.37 -21.94 -8.38
N TYR A 594 1.32 -22.02 -9.22
CA TYR A 594 0.87 -20.92 -10.06
C TYR A 594 0.53 -19.68 -9.23
N ARG A 595 -0.23 -19.83 -8.13
CA ARG A 595 -0.63 -18.71 -7.27
C ARG A 595 0.57 -18.05 -6.59
N ILE A 596 1.59 -18.83 -6.18
CA ILE A 596 2.82 -18.31 -5.59
C ILE A 596 3.60 -17.50 -6.62
N GLU A 597 3.87 -18.06 -7.81
CA GLU A 597 4.67 -17.35 -8.82
C GLU A 597 3.93 -16.12 -9.36
N ARG A 598 2.61 -16.18 -9.51
CA ARG A 598 1.79 -15.01 -9.82
C ARG A 598 1.95 -13.92 -8.76
N LYS A 599 1.86 -14.28 -7.47
CA LYS A 599 2.08 -13.32 -6.38
C LYS A 599 3.46 -12.67 -6.48
N ARG A 600 4.52 -13.48 -6.67
CA ARG A 600 5.90 -12.97 -6.80
C ARG A 600 6.05 -12.00 -7.97
N LEU A 601 5.42 -12.31 -9.11
CA LEU A 601 5.43 -11.43 -10.27
C LEU A 601 4.69 -10.11 -9.99
N MET A 602 3.51 -10.17 -9.36
CA MET A 602 2.77 -8.98 -8.98
C MET A 602 3.55 -8.11 -7.97
N ASP A 603 4.20 -8.71 -7.00
CA ASP A 603 5.03 -8.01 -6.01
C ASP A 603 6.25 -7.33 -6.70
N SER A 604 6.89 -8.01 -7.66
CA SER A 604 8.02 -7.45 -8.43
C SER A 604 7.58 -6.29 -9.33
N LEU A 605 6.43 -6.42 -10.00
CA LEU A 605 5.85 -5.35 -10.81
C LEU A 605 5.41 -4.16 -9.95
N ALA A 606 4.83 -4.41 -8.77
CA ALA A 606 4.47 -3.35 -7.81
C ALA A 606 5.71 -2.61 -7.30
N ALA A 607 6.83 -3.30 -7.07
CA ALA A 607 8.10 -2.68 -6.68
C ALA A 607 8.64 -1.77 -7.79
N LEU A 608 8.63 -2.23 -9.05
CA LEU A 608 9.05 -1.43 -10.21
C LEU A 608 8.12 -0.24 -10.46
N SER A 609 6.79 -0.44 -10.37
CA SER A 609 5.80 0.65 -10.47
C SER A 609 6.01 1.71 -9.39
N SER A 610 6.26 1.28 -8.16
CA SER A 610 6.54 2.20 -7.06
C SER A 610 7.84 2.99 -7.28
N ALA A 611 8.88 2.37 -7.86
CA ALA A 611 10.11 3.05 -8.23
C ALA A 611 9.85 4.09 -9.34
N LEU A 612 9.06 3.76 -10.36
CA LEU A 612 8.66 4.69 -11.41
C LEU A 612 7.92 5.91 -10.85
N VAL A 613 6.93 5.68 -9.96
CA VAL A 613 6.17 6.77 -9.33
C VAL A 613 7.09 7.69 -8.52
N ARG A 614 8.05 7.14 -7.75
CA ARG A 614 9.02 7.95 -7.00
C ARG A 614 9.98 8.71 -7.92
N MET A 615 10.39 8.11 -9.05
CA MET A 615 11.23 8.77 -10.04
C MET A 615 10.54 9.98 -10.69
N LEU A 616 9.20 9.95 -10.85
CA LEU A 616 8.45 11.10 -11.38
C LEU A 616 8.49 12.33 -10.46
N ASP A 617 8.76 12.16 -9.17
CA ASP A 617 8.92 13.26 -8.22
C ASP A 617 10.37 13.83 -8.20
N GLU A 618 11.31 13.12 -8.78
CA GLU A 618 12.71 13.53 -8.88
C GLU A 618 12.90 14.70 -9.88
N PRO A 619 14.01 15.43 -9.79
CA PRO A 619 14.34 16.47 -10.79
C PRO A 619 14.34 15.91 -12.22
N ALA A 620 13.91 16.73 -13.18
CA ALA A 620 13.79 16.31 -14.59
C ALA A 620 15.09 15.71 -15.16
N SER A 621 16.25 16.24 -14.76
CA SER A 621 17.58 15.75 -15.16
C SER A 621 17.92 14.34 -14.67
N LYS A 622 17.17 13.79 -13.71
CA LYS A 622 17.37 12.46 -13.13
C LYS A 622 16.32 11.45 -13.56
N ARG A 623 15.29 11.88 -14.29
CA ARG A 623 14.26 11.00 -14.85
C ARG A 623 14.77 10.38 -16.14
N ARG A 624 15.01 9.07 -16.13
CA ARG A 624 15.49 8.33 -17.29
C ARG A 624 14.53 7.23 -17.70
N ALA A 625 14.35 7.00 -18.98
CA ALA A 625 13.57 5.89 -19.54
C ALA A 625 12.13 5.75 -18.96
N VAL A 626 11.49 6.85 -18.57
CA VAL A 626 10.17 6.83 -17.90
C VAL A 626 9.12 6.15 -18.76
N GLU A 627 9.07 6.44 -20.04
CA GLU A 627 8.11 5.88 -20.99
C GLU A 627 8.37 4.40 -21.22
N ASP A 628 9.62 4.00 -21.42
CA ASP A 628 10.00 2.60 -21.63
C ASP A 628 9.69 1.74 -20.41
N ILE A 629 9.96 2.24 -19.19
CA ILE A 629 9.62 1.55 -17.94
C ILE A 629 8.12 1.38 -17.83
N ASN A 630 7.35 2.40 -18.16
CA ASN A 630 5.90 2.35 -18.12
C ASN A 630 5.35 1.33 -19.12
N LEU A 631 5.83 1.33 -20.34
CA LEU A 631 5.46 0.36 -21.39
C LEU A 631 5.84 -1.07 -20.99
N PHE A 632 7.02 -1.26 -20.39
CA PHE A 632 7.46 -2.55 -19.86
C PHE A 632 6.50 -3.07 -18.77
N ILE A 633 6.12 -2.22 -17.83
CA ILE A 633 5.17 -2.58 -16.75
C ILE A 633 3.81 -2.96 -17.33
N VAL A 634 3.25 -2.12 -18.20
CA VAL A 634 1.95 -2.34 -18.84
C VAL A 634 1.95 -3.66 -19.62
N GLN A 635 3.01 -3.93 -20.38
CA GLN A 635 3.12 -5.14 -21.20
C GLN A 635 3.18 -6.42 -20.34
N ASN A 636 3.89 -6.38 -19.19
CA ASN A 636 3.88 -7.49 -18.24
C ASN A 636 2.49 -7.73 -17.62
N TYR A 637 1.73 -6.66 -17.32
CA TYR A 637 0.34 -6.82 -16.86
C TYR A 637 -0.57 -7.43 -17.92
N LEU A 638 -0.37 -7.06 -19.20
CA LEU A 638 -1.10 -7.68 -20.31
C LEU A 638 -0.78 -9.16 -20.45
N LEU A 639 0.49 -9.54 -20.33
CA LEU A 639 0.92 -10.95 -20.34
C LEU A 639 0.19 -11.76 -19.25
N VAL A 640 0.17 -11.27 -18.01
CA VAL A 640 -0.54 -11.93 -16.91
C VAL A 640 -2.03 -12.03 -17.19
N ALA A 641 -2.64 -10.98 -17.75
CA ALA A 641 -4.05 -10.97 -18.09
C ALA A 641 -4.38 -12.00 -19.19
N HIS A 642 -3.50 -12.16 -20.19
CA HIS A 642 -3.68 -13.16 -21.25
C HIS A 642 -3.54 -14.58 -20.70
N VAL A 643 -2.59 -14.86 -19.80
CA VAL A 643 -2.48 -16.15 -19.10
C VAL A 643 -3.73 -16.45 -18.30
N ALA A 644 -4.23 -15.48 -17.51
CA ALA A 644 -5.45 -15.66 -16.72
C ALA A 644 -6.68 -15.91 -17.61
N ALA A 645 -6.79 -15.20 -18.74
CA ALA A 645 -7.87 -15.39 -19.70
C ALA A 645 -7.80 -16.76 -20.38
N LEU A 646 -6.61 -17.22 -20.78
CA LEU A 646 -6.38 -18.54 -21.35
C LEU A 646 -6.78 -19.64 -20.37
N ARG A 647 -6.34 -19.53 -19.12
CA ARG A 647 -6.71 -20.45 -18.04
C ARG A 647 -8.23 -20.51 -17.84
N ALA A 648 -8.89 -19.36 -17.82
CA ALA A 648 -10.34 -19.31 -17.66
C ALA A 648 -11.08 -20.02 -18.80
N ILE A 649 -10.61 -19.88 -20.05
CA ILE A 649 -11.17 -20.58 -21.22
C ILE A 649 -10.97 -22.09 -21.09
N LEU A 650 -9.73 -22.54 -20.85
CA LEU A 650 -9.39 -23.97 -20.78
C LEU A 650 -10.13 -24.66 -19.61
N ARG A 651 -10.21 -24.02 -18.45
CA ARG A 651 -10.91 -24.57 -17.28
C ARG A 651 -12.43 -24.68 -17.50
N ARG A 652 -13.02 -23.76 -18.25
CA ARG A 652 -14.47 -23.76 -18.51
C ARG A 652 -14.89 -24.83 -19.49
N HIS A 653 -14.02 -25.19 -20.41
CA HIS A 653 -14.30 -26.08 -21.53
C HIS A 653 -13.50 -27.37 -21.51
N VAL A 654 -13.05 -27.80 -20.32
CA VAL A 654 -12.22 -29.02 -20.13
C VAL A 654 -12.84 -30.25 -20.79
N VAL A 655 -14.17 -30.38 -20.75
CA VAL A 655 -14.89 -31.55 -21.31
C VAL A 655 -14.99 -31.49 -22.85
N GLU A 656 -14.98 -30.29 -23.42
CA GLU A 656 -15.20 -30.05 -24.86
C GLU A 656 -13.87 -30.03 -25.65
N LEU A 657 -12.76 -29.78 -24.97
CA LEU A 657 -11.45 -29.59 -25.60
C LEU A 657 -10.71 -30.91 -25.79
N PRO A 658 -10.23 -31.21 -27.00
CA PRO A 658 -9.36 -32.36 -27.23
C PRO A 658 -8.01 -32.15 -26.55
N THR A 659 -7.66 -33.05 -25.64
CA THR A 659 -6.53 -32.88 -24.73
C THR A 659 -5.16 -32.88 -25.44
N GLU A 660 -4.99 -33.74 -26.44
CA GLU A 660 -3.69 -33.88 -27.13
C GLU A 660 -3.31 -32.70 -28.00
N PRO A 661 -4.16 -32.18 -28.92
CA PRO A 661 -3.82 -31.01 -29.75
C PRO A 661 -3.60 -29.76 -28.91
N VAL A 662 -4.37 -29.59 -27.82
CA VAL A 662 -4.23 -28.46 -26.89
C VAL A 662 -2.89 -28.52 -26.17
N ASN A 663 -2.52 -29.69 -25.64
CA ASN A 663 -1.25 -29.86 -24.92
C ASN A 663 -0.04 -29.72 -25.85
N ALA A 664 -0.11 -30.20 -27.08
CA ALA A 664 0.95 -30.02 -28.07
C ALA A 664 1.17 -28.54 -28.39
N MET A 665 0.10 -27.78 -28.64
CA MET A 665 0.18 -26.35 -28.90
C MET A 665 0.67 -25.55 -27.69
N LEU A 666 0.21 -25.90 -26.49
CA LEU A 666 0.70 -25.29 -25.25
C LEU A 666 2.19 -25.58 -25.03
N GLY A 667 2.67 -26.79 -25.36
CA GLY A 667 4.09 -27.17 -25.28
C GLY A 667 4.98 -26.32 -26.18
N ILE A 668 4.62 -26.22 -27.46
CA ILE A 668 5.35 -25.37 -28.43
C ILE A 668 5.36 -23.91 -27.97
N SER A 669 4.20 -23.40 -27.55
CA SER A 669 4.08 -22.02 -27.10
C SER A 669 4.86 -21.73 -25.83
N HIS A 670 4.90 -22.69 -24.89
CA HIS A 670 5.69 -22.63 -23.67
C HIS A 670 7.18 -22.49 -24.01
N GLU A 671 7.70 -23.39 -24.86
CA GLU A 671 9.11 -23.36 -25.24
C GLU A 671 9.47 -22.03 -25.92
N GLN A 672 8.65 -21.54 -26.83
CA GLN A 672 8.86 -20.26 -27.50
C GLN A 672 8.85 -19.08 -26.53
N VAL A 673 7.85 -18.97 -25.66
CA VAL A 673 7.73 -17.85 -24.71
C VAL A 673 8.88 -17.87 -23.69
N VAL A 674 9.21 -19.05 -23.13
CA VAL A 674 10.31 -19.18 -22.17
C VAL A 674 11.64 -18.88 -22.83
N ARG A 675 11.90 -19.42 -24.03
CA ARG A 675 13.12 -19.10 -24.79
C ARG A 675 13.24 -17.61 -25.07
N THR A 676 12.15 -16.99 -25.52
CA THR A 676 12.08 -15.55 -25.77
C THR A 676 12.41 -14.75 -24.52
N LEU A 677 11.74 -15.01 -23.38
CA LEU A 677 11.99 -14.30 -22.13
C LEU A 677 13.39 -14.56 -21.55
N SER A 678 13.96 -15.75 -21.72
CA SER A 678 15.32 -16.07 -21.26
C SER A 678 16.40 -15.27 -22.01
N GLN A 679 16.19 -15.00 -23.31
CA GLN A 679 17.08 -14.12 -24.09
C GLN A 679 17.14 -12.70 -23.52
N ALA A 680 16.08 -12.21 -22.87
CA ALA A 680 16.09 -10.88 -22.22
C ALA A 680 17.01 -10.81 -21.00
N LEU A 681 17.38 -11.96 -20.40
CA LEU A 681 18.29 -12.04 -19.26
C LEU A 681 19.76 -12.15 -19.67
N ASP A 682 20.03 -12.52 -20.91
CA ASP A 682 21.39 -12.64 -21.42
C ASP A 682 21.91 -11.25 -21.89
N PRO A 683 22.92 -10.69 -21.22
CA PRO A 683 23.49 -9.39 -21.60
C PRO A 683 24.16 -9.39 -22.98
N GLN A 684 24.53 -10.56 -23.54
CA GLN A 684 25.24 -10.72 -24.80
C GLN A 684 24.32 -11.12 -25.96
N ALA A 685 23.04 -11.43 -25.70
CA ALA A 685 22.11 -11.73 -26.77
C ALA A 685 21.93 -10.52 -27.68
N ALA A 686 22.54 -10.57 -28.85
CA ALA A 686 22.27 -9.59 -29.90
C ALA A 686 20.75 -9.58 -30.18
N TYR A 687 20.22 -8.39 -30.44
CA TYR A 687 18.83 -8.18 -30.82
C TYR A 687 18.50 -9.04 -32.06
N ILE A 688 18.05 -10.24 -31.81
CA ILE A 688 17.43 -11.07 -32.83
C ILE A 688 16.00 -10.58 -32.92
N GLN A 689 15.65 -9.94 -34.04
CA GLN A 689 14.25 -9.76 -34.40
C GLN A 689 13.61 -11.14 -34.37
N ALA A 690 12.95 -11.45 -33.25
CA ALA A 690 12.18 -12.67 -33.13
C ALA A 690 11.01 -12.53 -34.09
N GLN A 691 11.15 -13.04 -35.31
CA GLN A 691 10.02 -13.31 -36.17
C GLN A 691 9.11 -14.25 -35.37
N PRO A 692 7.85 -13.90 -35.17
CA PRO A 692 6.91 -14.82 -34.58
C PRO A 692 6.86 -16.05 -35.48
N ALA A 693 7.35 -17.19 -35.00
CA ALA A 693 7.18 -18.45 -35.71
C ALA A 693 5.70 -18.84 -35.66
N LEU A 694 4.92 -18.20 -36.51
CA LEU A 694 3.47 -18.39 -36.68
C LEU A 694 3.14 -19.69 -37.45
N GLU A 695 4.18 -20.42 -37.91
CA GLU A 695 3.98 -21.48 -38.90
C GLU A 695 3.72 -22.89 -38.32
N ALA A 696 3.83 -23.10 -37.01
CA ALA A 696 3.67 -24.44 -36.43
C ALA A 696 2.38 -24.64 -35.60
N ALA A 697 1.41 -23.73 -35.68
CA ALA A 697 0.11 -23.96 -35.03
C ALA A 697 -0.74 -24.92 -35.90
N PRO A 698 -1.31 -26.00 -35.34
CA PRO A 698 -2.25 -26.85 -36.08
C PRO A 698 -3.33 -25.97 -36.71
N SER A 699 -3.65 -26.23 -37.99
CA SER A 699 -4.68 -25.46 -38.72
C SER A 699 -5.98 -25.47 -37.93
N ALA A 700 -6.78 -24.40 -38.08
CA ALA A 700 -8.07 -24.28 -37.41
C ALA A 700 -9.01 -25.46 -37.70
N ASP A 701 -8.80 -26.14 -38.81
CA ASP A 701 -9.56 -27.31 -39.26
C ASP A 701 -9.22 -28.61 -38.52
N ALA A 702 -8.13 -28.66 -37.75
CA ALA A 702 -7.68 -29.86 -37.05
C ALA A 702 -8.40 -30.09 -35.69
N VAL A 703 -9.15 -29.09 -35.17
CA VAL A 703 -9.82 -29.20 -33.88
C VAL A 703 -11.30 -28.84 -34.02
N PRO A 704 -12.24 -29.78 -33.85
CA PRO A 704 -13.66 -29.59 -34.10
C PRO A 704 -14.40 -28.81 -33.00
N TRP A 705 -13.75 -27.82 -32.37
CA TRP A 705 -14.37 -26.98 -31.34
C TRP A 705 -14.50 -25.53 -31.79
N SER A 706 -15.73 -24.99 -31.74
CA SER A 706 -16.01 -23.61 -32.16
C SER A 706 -15.24 -22.51 -31.40
N GLY A 707 -14.75 -22.78 -30.20
CA GLY A 707 -13.94 -21.88 -29.38
C GLY A 707 -12.43 -21.92 -29.65
N TRP A 708 -11.96 -22.86 -30.53
CA TRP A 708 -10.54 -23.02 -30.82
C TRP A 708 -9.83 -21.75 -31.33
N PRO A 709 -10.42 -20.93 -32.20
CA PRO A 709 -9.81 -19.67 -32.63
C PRO A 709 -9.54 -18.69 -31.48
N LEU A 710 -10.35 -18.72 -30.41
CA LEU A 710 -10.11 -17.90 -29.22
C LEU A 710 -8.87 -18.32 -28.45
N VAL A 711 -8.65 -19.62 -28.31
CA VAL A 711 -7.46 -20.18 -27.66
C VAL A 711 -6.21 -19.81 -28.48
N GLN A 712 -6.23 -20.05 -29.79
CA GLN A 712 -5.14 -19.70 -30.71
C GLN A 712 -4.82 -18.18 -30.62
N ARG A 713 -5.85 -17.32 -30.64
CA ARG A 713 -5.66 -15.89 -30.52
C ARG A 713 -4.98 -15.52 -29.19
N ARG A 714 -5.36 -16.13 -28.07
CA ARG A 714 -4.72 -15.85 -26.77
C ARG A 714 -3.27 -16.28 -26.73
N ILE A 715 -2.96 -17.40 -27.32
CA ILE A 715 -1.57 -17.88 -27.41
C ILE A 715 -0.72 -16.95 -28.30
N ARG A 716 -1.21 -16.51 -29.45
CA ARG A 716 -0.51 -15.51 -30.28
C ARG A 716 -0.26 -14.20 -29.53
N LEU A 717 -1.23 -13.75 -28.75
CA LEU A 717 -1.06 -12.55 -27.92
C LEU A 717 0.01 -12.74 -26.85
N LEU A 718 0.08 -13.90 -26.19
CA LEU A 718 1.12 -14.22 -25.23
C LEU A 718 2.53 -14.19 -25.86
N GLN A 719 2.68 -14.76 -27.05
CA GLN A 719 3.95 -14.73 -27.79
C GLN A 719 4.35 -13.31 -28.19
N ALA A 720 3.38 -12.53 -28.69
CA ALA A 720 3.62 -11.11 -29.03
C ALA A 720 3.98 -10.25 -27.80
N ASP A 721 3.35 -10.52 -26.67
CA ASP A 721 3.66 -9.83 -25.42
C ASP A 721 5.09 -10.14 -24.95
N ALA A 722 5.52 -11.41 -25.03
CA ALA A 722 6.88 -11.80 -24.68
C ALA A 722 7.92 -11.05 -25.52
N VAL A 723 7.70 -10.93 -26.83
CA VAL A 723 8.60 -10.17 -27.75
C VAL A 723 8.63 -8.69 -27.36
N LYS A 724 7.47 -8.06 -27.11
CA LYS A 724 7.40 -6.66 -26.68
C LYS A 724 8.09 -6.42 -25.34
N ILE A 725 7.95 -7.35 -24.39
CA ILE A 725 8.60 -7.27 -23.06
C ILE A 725 10.13 -7.21 -23.23
N ILE A 726 10.70 -8.03 -24.14
CA ILE A 726 12.14 -7.95 -24.43
C ILE A 726 12.51 -6.59 -25.00
N GLY A 727 11.80 -6.14 -26.04
CA GLY A 727 12.07 -4.86 -26.66
C GLY A 727 12.08 -3.72 -25.64
N TYR A 728 11.06 -3.65 -24.79
CA TYR A 728 11.00 -2.62 -23.74
C TYR A 728 12.05 -2.81 -22.65
N SER A 729 12.37 -4.04 -22.23
CA SER A 729 13.42 -4.28 -21.24
C SER A 729 14.79 -3.80 -21.75
N GLN A 730 15.13 -4.08 -23.01
CA GLN A 730 16.37 -3.63 -23.64
C GLN A 730 16.39 -2.10 -23.81
N ALA A 731 15.27 -1.49 -24.21
CA ALA A 731 15.14 -0.04 -24.28
C ALA A 731 15.40 0.62 -22.91
N VAL A 732 14.78 0.09 -21.84
CA VAL A 732 14.99 0.56 -20.47
C VAL A 732 16.47 0.45 -20.07
N LEU A 733 17.10 -0.71 -20.28
CA LEU A 733 18.49 -0.93 -19.90
C LEU A 733 19.46 -0.02 -20.68
N ARG A 734 19.20 0.20 -21.97
CA ARG A 734 20.00 1.08 -22.83
C ARG A 734 19.85 2.55 -22.45
N ASN A 735 18.63 3.02 -22.20
CA ASN A 735 18.36 4.44 -21.90
C ASN A 735 18.70 4.83 -20.44
N ILE A 736 18.99 3.85 -19.58
CA ILE A 736 19.47 4.08 -18.20
C ILE A 736 20.99 4.04 -18.11
N ALA A 737 21.64 3.17 -18.87
CA ALA A 737 23.10 3.12 -18.94
C ALA A 737 23.67 4.46 -19.42
#